data_9796b379a22ab38c6b1c99866dd80405
#
_entry.id   9796b379a22ab38c6b1c99866dd80405
#
_cell.length_a   1.000
_cell.length_b   1.000
_cell.length_c   1.000
_cell.angle_alpha   90.00
_cell.angle_beta   90.00
_cell.angle_gamma   90.00
#
_symmetry.space_group_name_H-M   'P 1'
#
loop_
_entity.id
_entity.type
_entity.pdbx_description
1 polymer ?
#
loop_
_entity_poly.entity_id
_entity_poly.type
_entity_poly.pdbx_seq_one_letter_code
_entity_poly.pdbx_strand_id
1 'polypeptide(L)'
;MDKMHGAGPPESQVNVGRKYKSRKERPCDACRKRKICCTRDAYENACSLCKTRGESCTYVLPPNVRRNRQVSTARQSASTSASGSRPGTSGGNGTASSPRAFPSQANRQKILPSSVPESKPEWICQVVGMSGDQDPYVLRHCSFNHLNCYKAHNWAILRVKGDSELPLHFTVVPDTQLDARPNYYPITDTEAIVAPYANDLLRTYFEVVHVSYPLLDPSRFEKSLPNGDPLMAVMYNLANPFCQASPPFFEPPLNDFIQQALPIEQRHPRLETLEASLLHLHRTPAIQHSPVLPAWYPDVGALVGLTNDLGLNISPLSWSLSQADCNRRIRIWWGVYIADKWTALGAGRPSYLNDENSNVPLPTISNFSHTGLKGENIGIGPALQFITMAHLTTILSDILSTFYTLKSHDILRALPVSTIFSLLDTFQSRLHTFHETHLIPLYNIGSPQSSSGMGQVVLDSTGTTVLSFYTVQAVLYRAVLRVLDINNPSYQGVRDQAKTVLVSVVSFVEKLGLGRLRAFWWCPQSRVSFSLLGSFMFQQLLTSISPSDIEFWSHTIAHYRSILRLQSQTWEVTKLACIRMDLLATGMGMGMGNVEEVNGNGVNGQQLGGMGTDKFGNFNVNVNGGIMPGNAEEWIQRQGHEGMLLC
;
A
#
# COMPACT_ATOMS: atom_id res chain seq x y z
N MET A 1 41.18 9.75 -58.34
CA MET A 1 40.91 11.18 -58.20
C MET A 1 39.51 11.32 -57.70
N ASP A 2 39.09 11.73 -56.53
CA ASP A 2 39.65 12.45 -55.41
C ASP A 2 38.87 12.08 -54.15
N LYS A 3 39.57 12.19 -53.05
CA LYS A 3 39.10 11.95 -51.70
C LYS A 3 38.05 12.98 -51.26
N MET A 4 36.98 12.56 -50.58
CA MET A 4 36.27 13.40 -49.60
C MET A 4 36.07 12.67 -48.28
N HIS A 5 36.51 13.33 -47.23
CA HIS A 5 36.42 12.95 -45.84
C HIS A 5 34.99 13.01 -45.35
N GLY A 6 34.51 11.91 -44.73
CA GLY A 6 33.30 11.90 -43.95
C GLY A 6 33.64 11.88 -42.45
N ALA A 7 33.09 12.83 -41.69
CA ALA A 7 33.19 12.93 -40.26
C ALA A 7 32.41 11.81 -39.58
N GLY A 8 33.05 11.09 -38.64
CA GLY A 8 32.40 10.08 -37.81
C GLY A 8 31.55 10.68 -36.72
N PRO A 9 30.56 9.92 -36.20
CA PRO A 9 29.69 10.36 -35.11
C PRO A 9 30.42 10.35 -33.75
N PRO A 10 29.96 11.14 -32.76
CA PRO A 10 30.62 11.30 -31.49
C PRO A 10 30.56 10.01 -30.63
N GLU A 11 31.69 9.69 -30.04
CA GLU A 11 31.89 8.57 -29.13
C GLU A 11 30.95 8.65 -27.89
N SER A 12 30.14 7.64 -27.72
CA SER A 12 29.37 7.39 -26.52
C SER A 12 30.32 7.12 -25.36
N GLN A 13 30.22 7.91 -24.30
CA GLN A 13 30.91 7.69 -23.02
C GLN A 13 30.51 6.31 -22.45
N VAL A 14 31.42 5.39 -22.53
CA VAL A 14 31.34 4.07 -21.89
C VAL A 14 31.47 4.26 -20.37
N ASN A 15 30.43 3.93 -19.66
CA ASN A 15 30.39 3.88 -18.20
C ASN A 15 31.34 2.79 -17.71
N VAL A 16 32.54 3.16 -17.29
CA VAL A 16 33.56 2.23 -16.78
C VAL A 16 33.12 1.74 -15.40
N GLY A 17 32.53 0.56 -15.38
CA GLY A 17 32.21 -0.17 -14.14
C GLY A 17 33.42 -0.25 -13.21
N ARG A 18 33.21 0.00 -11.92
CA ARG A 18 34.23 -0.07 -10.86
C ARG A 18 34.93 -1.44 -10.90
N LYS A 19 36.19 -1.47 -11.36
CA LYS A 19 37.05 -2.67 -11.30
C LYS A 19 37.25 -3.05 -9.84
N TYR A 20 36.84 -4.26 -9.46
CA TYR A 20 37.12 -4.88 -8.17
C TYR A 20 38.63 -5.05 -8.04
N LYS A 21 39.28 -4.28 -7.16
CA LYS A 21 40.72 -4.43 -6.89
C LYS A 21 40.92 -5.60 -5.91
N SER A 22 41.67 -6.59 -6.35
CA SER A 22 42.02 -7.76 -5.55
C SER A 22 42.83 -7.34 -4.30
N ARG A 23 42.79 -8.15 -3.23
CA ARG A 23 43.49 -7.94 -1.94
C ARG A 23 45.02 -7.83 -2.06
N LYS A 24 45.60 -7.88 -3.26
CA LYS A 24 47.03 -7.81 -3.51
C LYS A 24 47.59 -6.38 -3.49
N GLU A 25 46.82 -5.35 -3.68
CA GLU A 25 47.30 -3.97 -3.66
C GLU A 25 47.00 -3.30 -2.31
N ARG A 26 48.03 -2.99 -1.58
CA ARG A 26 47.95 -2.32 -0.28
C ARG A 26 47.55 -0.84 -0.45
N PRO A 27 46.55 -0.31 0.27
CA PRO A 27 46.30 1.13 0.29
C PRO A 27 47.43 1.91 0.96
N CYS A 28 47.70 3.15 0.53
CA CYS A 28 48.69 4.02 1.15
C CYS A 28 48.33 4.32 2.62
N ASP A 29 49.32 4.75 3.41
CA ASP A 29 49.15 4.92 4.84
C ASP A 29 48.10 5.98 5.20
N ALA A 30 47.99 7.06 4.44
CA ALA A 30 46.96 8.09 4.61
C ALA A 30 45.54 7.57 4.31
N CYS A 31 45.33 6.86 3.22
CA CYS A 31 44.03 6.25 2.87
C CYS A 31 43.64 5.13 3.85
N ARG A 32 44.64 4.34 4.31
CA ARG A 32 44.46 3.28 5.32
C ARG A 32 44.01 3.85 6.66
N LYS A 33 44.65 4.93 7.13
CA LYS A 33 44.28 5.61 8.39
C LYS A 33 42.86 6.15 8.34
N ARG A 34 42.42 6.62 7.17
CA ARG A 34 41.08 7.16 6.93
C ARG A 34 40.02 6.10 6.54
N LYS A 35 40.42 4.83 6.37
CA LYS A 35 39.56 3.70 5.95
C LYS A 35 38.80 3.96 4.61
N ILE A 36 39.46 4.65 3.67
CA ILE A 36 38.90 4.98 2.35
C ILE A 36 39.63 4.24 1.22
N CYS A 37 38.94 4.14 0.05
CA CYS A 37 39.51 3.47 -1.11
C CYS A 37 40.74 4.24 -1.63
N CYS A 38 41.83 3.53 -1.90
CA CYS A 38 43.06 4.08 -2.45
C CYS A 38 43.18 3.69 -3.94
N THR A 39 42.91 4.63 -4.82
CA THR A 39 43.06 4.44 -6.28
C THR A 39 44.37 5.05 -6.75
N ARG A 40 45.19 4.27 -7.47
CA ARG A 40 46.47 4.69 -8.02
C ARG A 40 46.54 4.35 -9.51
N ASP A 41 46.91 5.30 -10.32
CA ASP A 41 47.19 5.06 -11.73
C ASP A 41 48.60 4.43 -11.88
N ALA A 42 48.76 3.54 -12.87
CA ALA A 42 49.94 2.71 -13.03
C ALA A 42 51.26 3.52 -13.21
N TYR A 43 51.14 4.78 -13.57
CA TYR A 43 52.29 5.67 -13.86
C TYR A 43 52.47 6.80 -12.85
N GLU A 44 51.71 6.87 -11.76
CA GLU A 44 51.79 7.94 -10.77
C GLU A 44 52.34 7.45 -9.41
N ASN A 45 53.23 8.25 -8.81
CA ASN A 45 53.82 7.93 -7.51
C ASN A 45 52.87 8.15 -6.31
N ALA A 46 51.78 8.88 -6.49
CA ALA A 46 50.79 9.16 -5.45
C ALA A 46 49.37 8.71 -5.89
N CYS A 47 48.53 8.25 -4.93
CA CYS A 47 47.16 7.94 -5.21
C CYS A 47 46.34 9.23 -5.49
N SER A 48 45.27 9.12 -6.27
CA SER A 48 44.43 10.24 -6.68
C SER A 48 44.01 11.12 -5.51
N LEU A 49 43.65 10.52 -4.37
CA LEU A 49 43.21 11.27 -3.18
C LEU A 49 44.33 12.04 -2.48
N CYS A 50 45.52 11.44 -2.33
CA CYS A 50 46.67 12.15 -1.74
C CYS A 50 47.13 13.28 -2.66
N LYS A 51 47.10 13.08 -3.99
CA LYS A 51 47.41 14.10 -4.98
C LYS A 51 46.47 15.30 -4.88
N THR A 52 45.16 15.04 -4.84
CA THR A 52 44.14 16.10 -4.74
C THR A 52 44.22 16.90 -3.43
N ARG A 53 44.73 16.27 -2.35
CA ARG A 53 44.86 16.90 -1.02
C ARG A 53 46.23 17.46 -0.72
N GLY A 54 47.20 17.32 -1.61
CA GLY A 54 48.57 17.77 -1.39
C GLY A 54 49.29 17.02 -0.27
N GLU A 55 48.88 15.77 0.05
CA GLU A 55 49.44 15.00 1.16
C GLU A 55 50.45 13.94 0.66
N SER A 56 51.45 13.63 1.49
CA SER A 56 52.42 12.60 1.15
C SER A 56 51.78 11.20 1.08
N CYS A 57 51.96 10.53 -0.06
CA CYS A 57 51.44 9.19 -0.30
C CYS A 57 52.50 8.14 0.04
N THR A 58 52.53 7.62 1.27
CA THR A 58 53.53 6.71 1.79
C THR A 58 53.01 5.30 2.07
N TYR A 59 53.89 4.31 2.08
CA TYR A 59 53.60 2.90 2.36
C TYR A 59 54.55 2.33 3.44
N VAL A 60 54.90 3.15 4.44
CA VAL A 60 55.90 2.84 5.45
C VAL A 60 55.34 2.07 6.65
N LEU A 61 54.08 2.29 7.02
CA LEU A 61 53.48 1.66 8.19
C LEU A 61 53.35 0.14 8.02
N PRO A 62 53.73 -0.70 8.99
CA PRO A 62 53.61 -2.15 8.89
C PRO A 62 52.13 -2.60 8.78
N PRO A 63 51.87 -3.78 8.21
CA PRO A 63 50.49 -4.32 8.17
C PRO A 63 49.97 -4.53 9.59
N ASN A 64 48.66 -4.25 9.82
CA ASN A 64 48.05 -4.56 11.10
C ASN A 64 48.06 -6.07 11.33
N VAL A 65 48.83 -6.52 12.29
CA VAL A 65 48.86 -7.92 12.72
C VAL A 65 47.53 -8.21 13.41
N ARG A 66 46.71 -9.12 12.84
CA ARG A 66 45.57 -9.69 13.55
C ARG A 66 46.12 -10.44 14.76
N ARG A 67 45.86 -9.98 15.98
CA ARG A 67 46.10 -10.76 17.20
C ARG A 67 45.26 -12.03 17.12
N ASN A 68 45.91 -13.15 16.80
CA ASN A 68 45.33 -14.47 17.02
C ASN A 68 45.13 -14.63 18.53
N ARG A 69 43.90 -14.80 18.92
CA ARG A 69 43.51 -15.14 20.29
C ARG A 69 43.96 -16.59 20.52
N GLN A 70 45.10 -16.76 21.16
CA GLN A 70 45.55 -18.05 21.68
C GLN A 70 44.57 -18.50 22.78
N VAL A 71 44.08 -19.72 22.63
CA VAL A 71 43.33 -20.47 23.65
C VAL A 71 44.35 -20.86 24.71
N SER A 72 44.27 -20.29 25.93
CA SER A 72 44.96 -20.79 27.13
C SER A 72 43.94 -21.43 28.05
N THR A 73 44.02 -22.74 28.14
CA THR A 73 43.51 -23.58 29.24
C THR A 73 44.39 -23.41 30.47
N ALA A 74 43.83 -23.07 31.63
CA ALA A 74 44.21 -23.53 33.00
C ALA A 74 43.39 -22.74 34.05
N ARG A 75 42.57 -23.40 34.74
CA ARG A 75 42.54 -23.89 36.14
C ARG A 75 42.79 -22.86 37.26
N GLN A 76 41.76 -22.77 38.10
CA GLN A 76 41.71 -22.77 39.59
C GLN A 76 42.15 -21.52 40.37
N SER A 77 41.24 -21.06 41.11
CA SER A 77 41.03 -21.03 42.62
C SER A 77 41.11 -19.65 43.26
N ALA A 78 40.02 -19.42 43.94
CA ALA A 78 39.88 -18.92 45.33
C ALA A 78 40.13 -17.46 45.71
N SER A 79 39.11 -16.90 46.22
CA SER A 79 38.98 -16.23 47.53
C SER A 79 39.25 -14.74 47.68
N THR A 80 38.22 -14.12 48.21
CA THR A 80 38.12 -13.20 49.37
C THR A 80 38.29 -11.69 49.15
N SER A 81 37.19 -11.07 49.42
CA SER A 81 36.87 -10.03 50.41
C SER A 81 37.34 -8.59 50.20
N ALA A 82 36.35 -7.76 50.29
CA ALA A 82 36.18 -6.62 51.21
C ALA A 82 36.34 -5.21 50.66
N SER A 83 35.23 -4.56 50.71
CA SER A 83 34.93 -3.25 51.36
C SER A 83 35.60 -1.96 50.86
N GLY A 84 34.75 -0.95 50.66
CA GLY A 84 35.09 0.41 51.02
C GLY A 84 34.52 1.53 50.18
N SER A 85 33.35 2.02 50.56
CA SER A 85 32.91 3.42 50.74
C SER A 85 33.04 4.45 49.59
N ARG A 86 31.87 5.07 49.39
CA ARG A 86 31.52 6.40 48.85
C ARG A 86 32.30 7.58 49.47
N PRO A 87 32.16 8.88 49.01
CA PRO A 87 31.06 9.51 48.27
C PRO A 87 31.48 10.61 47.26
N GLY A 88 30.54 11.00 46.39
CA GLY A 88 29.91 12.34 46.30
C GLY A 88 30.37 13.28 45.20
N THR A 89 29.51 13.73 44.42
CA THR A 89 28.86 15.02 44.12
C THR A 89 28.72 15.35 42.65
N SER A 90 27.47 15.52 42.30
CA SER A 90 26.80 16.59 41.52
C SER A 90 27.23 16.97 40.11
N GLY A 91 26.28 16.88 39.21
CA GLY A 91 25.86 18.01 38.37
C GLY A 91 26.06 17.86 36.87
N GLY A 92 24.97 17.88 36.13
CA GLY A 92 25.00 18.28 34.75
C GLY A 92 24.05 17.49 33.81
N ASN A 93 22.87 18.01 33.62
CA ASN A 93 21.90 17.60 32.62
C ASN A 93 22.45 17.60 31.18
N GLY A 94 22.20 16.54 30.46
CA GLY A 94 22.36 16.44 29.03
C GLY A 94 21.78 15.13 28.55
N THR A 95 20.46 15.09 28.28
CA THR A 95 19.79 13.95 27.69
C THR A 95 20.16 13.82 26.21
N ALA A 96 21.26 13.11 25.93
CA ALA A 96 21.49 12.52 24.64
C ALA A 96 21.03 11.06 24.72
N SER A 97 19.98 10.71 24.00
CA SER A 97 19.52 9.33 23.82
C SER A 97 20.64 8.52 23.19
N SER A 98 21.27 7.67 23.99
CA SER A 98 22.31 6.75 23.52
C SER A 98 21.70 5.71 22.60
N PRO A 99 22.34 5.37 21.48
CA PRO A 99 21.97 4.21 20.67
C PRO A 99 22.06 2.94 21.54
N ARG A 100 21.02 2.13 21.52
CA ARG A 100 20.98 0.84 22.23
C ARG A 100 22.26 0.06 21.96
N ALA A 101 23.04 -0.23 22.99
CA ALA A 101 24.22 -1.07 22.89
C ALA A 101 23.80 -2.45 22.37
N PHE A 102 24.41 -2.87 21.27
CA PHE A 102 24.17 -4.20 20.69
C PHE A 102 24.57 -5.28 21.73
N PRO A 103 23.73 -6.31 21.94
CA PRO A 103 24.12 -7.46 22.73
C PRO A 103 25.39 -8.07 22.15
N SER A 104 26.40 -8.29 22.98
CA SER A 104 27.64 -8.90 22.57
C SER A 104 27.39 -10.29 21.98
N GLN A 105 28.04 -10.62 20.86
CA GLN A 105 27.89 -11.87 20.09
C GLN A 105 28.20 -13.16 20.86
N ALA A 106 28.51 -13.10 22.16
CA ALA A 106 29.12 -14.20 22.90
C ALA A 106 28.17 -15.29 23.41
N ASN A 107 26.84 -15.12 23.38
CA ASN A 107 25.91 -16.10 23.95
C ASN A 107 24.63 -16.33 23.15
N ARG A 108 24.68 -16.22 21.82
CA ARG A 108 23.58 -16.65 20.97
C ARG A 108 23.57 -18.18 20.89
N GLN A 109 22.86 -18.83 21.77
CA GLN A 109 22.42 -20.20 21.53
C GLN A 109 21.64 -20.19 20.21
N LYS A 110 22.14 -20.99 19.24
CA LYS A 110 21.51 -21.15 17.93
C LYS A 110 20.17 -21.82 18.14
N ILE A 111 19.12 -21.04 18.29
CA ILE A 111 17.76 -21.56 18.32
C ILE A 111 17.45 -22.02 16.89
N LEU A 112 17.26 -23.32 16.71
CA LEU A 112 16.78 -23.88 15.46
C LEU A 112 15.38 -23.29 15.17
N PRO A 113 15.08 -22.92 13.90
CA PRO A 113 13.75 -22.51 13.54
C PRO A 113 12.74 -23.56 13.96
N SER A 114 11.61 -23.12 14.48
CA SER A 114 10.47 -24.00 14.73
C SER A 114 9.99 -24.59 13.41
N SER A 115 9.23 -25.65 13.44
CA SER A 115 8.63 -26.30 12.24
C SER A 115 7.69 -25.37 11.45
N VAL A 116 7.43 -24.16 11.93
CA VAL A 116 6.60 -23.15 11.29
C VAL A 116 7.50 -22.22 10.48
N PRO A 117 7.22 -21.99 9.16
CA PRO A 117 7.96 -21.07 8.33
C PRO A 117 7.58 -19.63 8.69
N GLU A 118 8.18 -19.09 9.73
CA GLU A 118 7.92 -17.75 10.21
C GLU A 118 9.25 -17.04 10.48
N SER A 119 9.38 -15.83 9.95
CA SER A 119 10.53 -14.99 10.25
C SER A 119 10.46 -14.53 11.71
N LYS A 120 11.54 -14.70 12.45
CA LYS A 120 11.70 -14.26 13.84
C LYS A 120 12.75 -13.15 13.91
N PRO A 121 12.84 -12.39 15.00
CA PRO A 121 13.80 -11.27 15.10
C PRO A 121 15.24 -11.57 14.74
N GLU A 122 15.64 -12.84 14.71
CA GLU A 122 17.01 -13.25 14.38
C GLU A 122 17.14 -14.00 13.04
N TRP A 123 16.02 -14.33 12.39
CA TRP A 123 15.97 -15.18 11.22
C TRP A 123 14.91 -14.69 10.22
N ILE A 124 15.28 -14.78 8.94
CA ILE A 124 14.39 -14.52 7.82
C ILE A 124 14.01 -15.85 7.20
N CYS A 125 12.74 -16.00 6.88
CA CYS A 125 12.19 -17.17 6.25
C CYS A 125 11.57 -16.75 4.90
N GLN A 126 12.09 -17.32 3.79
CA GLN A 126 11.62 -17.02 2.44
C GLN A 126 11.27 -18.31 1.70
N VAL A 127 10.18 -18.29 0.94
CA VAL A 127 9.76 -19.45 0.15
C VAL A 127 10.79 -19.77 -0.94
N VAL A 128 11.02 -21.06 -1.18
CA VAL A 128 11.81 -21.53 -2.30
C VAL A 128 10.90 -21.66 -3.53
N GLY A 129 11.14 -20.83 -4.54
CA GLY A 129 10.37 -20.83 -5.78
C GLY A 129 10.74 -21.98 -6.70
N MET A 130 9.77 -22.48 -7.49
CA MET A 130 9.93 -23.62 -8.38
C MET A 130 10.88 -23.36 -9.56
N SER A 131 11.08 -22.11 -9.94
CA SER A 131 11.94 -21.72 -11.08
C SER A 131 13.32 -21.22 -10.67
N GLY A 132 13.63 -21.26 -9.35
CA GLY A 132 14.89 -20.81 -8.81
C GLY A 132 16.02 -21.85 -8.95
N ASP A 133 17.22 -21.46 -8.54
CA ASP A 133 18.39 -22.35 -8.48
C ASP A 133 18.26 -23.45 -7.42
N GLN A 134 17.42 -23.24 -6.42
CA GLN A 134 17.07 -24.21 -5.38
C GLN A 134 15.72 -24.87 -5.74
N ASP A 135 15.75 -25.86 -6.61
CA ASP A 135 14.55 -26.56 -7.06
C ASP A 135 13.90 -27.36 -5.91
N PRO A 136 12.64 -27.06 -5.49
CA PRO A 136 11.93 -27.81 -4.46
C PRO A 136 11.79 -29.31 -4.75
N TYR A 137 11.73 -29.71 -6.03
CA TYR A 137 11.67 -31.11 -6.44
C TYR A 137 12.99 -31.84 -6.22
N VAL A 138 14.12 -31.13 -6.23
CA VAL A 138 15.43 -31.65 -5.86
C VAL A 138 15.59 -31.64 -4.34
N LEU A 139 15.21 -30.53 -3.69
CA LEU A 139 15.34 -30.37 -2.24
C LEU A 139 14.58 -31.43 -1.44
N ARG A 140 13.43 -31.90 -1.91
CA ARG A 140 12.67 -32.95 -1.21
C ARG A 140 13.45 -34.25 -0.98
N HIS A 141 14.48 -34.52 -1.77
CA HIS A 141 15.35 -35.69 -1.65
C HIS A 141 16.52 -35.49 -0.69
N CYS A 142 16.70 -34.28 -0.14
CA CYS A 142 17.72 -34.02 0.88
C CYS A 142 17.36 -34.68 2.21
N SER A 143 18.38 -35.01 3.01
CA SER A 143 18.18 -35.58 4.34
C SER A 143 17.80 -34.50 5.34
N PHE A 144 16.56 -34.47 5.77
CA PHE A 144 16.06 -33.56 6.81
C PHE A 144 16.09 -34.22 8.18
N ASN A 145 16.31 -33.43 9.21
CA ASN A 145 16.26 -33.91 10.60
C ASN A 145 14.78 -34.06 11.06
N HIS A 146 14.59 -34.47 12.33
CA HIS A 146 13.27 -34.64 12.95
C HIS A 146 12.42 -33.35 13.03
N LEU A 147 13.04 -32.17 12.85
CA LEU A 147 12.36 -30.87 12.77
C LEU A 147 12.11 -30.42 11.31
N ASN A 148 12.23 -31.32 10.35
CA ASN A 148 12.12 -31.02 8.93
C ASN A 148 13.10 -29.91 8.46
N CYS A 149 14.26 -29.82 9.08
CA CYS A 149 15.27 -28.83 8.80
C CYS A 149 16.56 -29.50 8.27
N TYR A 150 17.05 -28.99 7.15
CA TYR A 150 18.38 -29.27 6.60
C TYR A 150 19.27 -28.06 6.83
N LYS A 151 20.35 -28.21 7.56
CA LYS A 151 21.24 -27.10 7.95
C LYS A 151 22.51 -27.10 7.11
N ALA A 152 22.82 -25.96 6.51
CA ALA A 152 24.04 -25.73 5.75
C ALA A 152 24.72 -24.44 6.23
N HIS A 153 25.92 -24.57 6.87
CA HIS A 153 26.67 -23.44 7.39
C HIS A 153 25.85 -22.46 8.25
N ASN A 154 25.56 -21.27 7.70
CA ASN A 154 24.85 -20.19 8.40
C ASN A 154 23.37 -20.08 8.00
N TRP A 155 22.89 -20.93 7.13
CA TRP A 155 21.51 -20.95 6.65
C TRP A 155 20.93 -22.37 6.73
N ALA A 156 19.64 -22.48 6.57
CA ALA A 156 18.95 -23.75 6.61
C ALA A 156 17.84 -23.80 5.55
N ILE A 157 17.46 -25.01 5.15
CA ILE A 157 16.22 -25.27 4.43
C ILE A 157 15.24 -25.90 5.39
N LEU A 158 14.04 -25.35 5.46
CA LEU A 158 12.92 -25.90 6.19
C LEU A 158 11.96 -26.55 5.20
N ARG A 159 11.68 -27.84 5.39
CA ARG A 159 10.69 -28.57 4.60
C ARG A 159 9.32 -28.46 5.27
N VAL A 160 8.36 -27.85 4.57
CA VAL A 160 6.97 -27.73 5.02
C VAL A 160 6.12 -28.86 4.45
N LYS A 161 6.35 -29.18 3.17
CA LYS A 161 5.61 -30.21 2.45
C LYS A 161 6.55 -30.93 1.48
N GLY A 162 6.93 -32.16 1.80
CA GLY A 162 7.92 -32.93 1.02
C GLY A 162 7.31 -33.94 0.05
N ASP A 163 6.28 -34.64 0.48
CA ASP A 163 5.73 -35.82 -0.19
C ASP A 163 4.50 -35.53 -1.07
N SER A 164 4.39 -34.31 -1.56
CA SER A 164 3.27 -33.90 -2.42
C SER A 164 3.72 -33.64 -3.85
N GLU A 165 2.75 -33.53 -4.75
CA GLU A 165 2.99 -33.12 -6.13
C GLU A 165 3.65 -31.74 -6.22
N LEU A 166 3.35 -30.86 -5.25
CA LEU A 166 3.97 -29.55 -5.11
C LEU A 166 4.75 -29.49 -3.77
N PRO A 167 6.05 -29.85 -3.76
CA PRO A 167 6.87 -29.79 -2.57
C PRO A 167 7.10 -28.32 -2.16
N LEU A 168 7.07 -28.05 -0.87
CA LEU A 168 7.22 -26.70 -0.33
C LEU A 168 8.35 -26.62 0.67
N HIS A 169 9.28 -25.74 0.39
CA HIS A 169 10.46 -25.48 1.22
C HIS A 169 10.63 -23.99 1.45
N PHE A 170 11.30 -23.66 2.55
CA PHE A 170 11.71 -22.30 2.87
C PHE A 170 13.21 -22.25 3.14
N THR A 171 13.86 -21.22 2.63
CA THR A 171 15.21 -20.87 3.01
C THR A 171 15.15 -20.04 4.29
N VAL A 172 15.96 -20.38 5.28
CA VAL A 172 16.07 -19.68 6.56
C VAL A 172 17.49 -19.14 6.70
N VAL A 173 17.62 -17.82 6.76
CA VAL A 173 18.91 -17.13 6.89
C VAL A 173 18.92 -16.23 8.11
N PRO A 174 20.10 -16.03 8.78
CA PRO A 174 20.21 -15.08 9.87
C PRO A 174 19.99 -13.63 9.39
N ASP A 175 19.29 -12.83 10.16
CA ASP A 175 19.07 -11.40 9.90
C ASP A 175 20.37 -10.60 9.77
N THR A 176 21.46 -11.10 10.36
CA THR A 176 22.78 -10.50 10.27
C THR A 176 23.37 -10.49 8.86
N GLN A 177 22.75 -11.22 7.92
CA GLN A 177 23.15 -11.25 6.50
C GLN A 177 22.43 -10.20 5.67
N LEU A 178 21.45 -9.49 6.23
CA LEU A 178 20.79 -8.38 5.55
C LEU A 178 21.75 -7.18 5.38
N ASP A 179 21.63 -6.51 4.25
CA ASP A 179 22.35 -5.26 3.98
C ASP A 179 21.89 -4.13 4.92
N ALA A 180 20.64 -4.16 5.32
CA ALA A 180 20.08 -3.29 6.34
C ALA A 180 19.35 -4.13 7.40
N ARG A 181 19.69 -3.91 8.66
CA ARG A 181 19.06 -4.62 9.77
C ARG A 181 17.68 -4.05 10.07
N PRO A 182 16.71 -4.92 10.48
CA PRO A 182 15.49 -4.45 11.11
C PRO A 182 15.82 -3.54 12.31
N ASN A 183 14.92 -2.64 12.64
CA ASN A 183 15.13 -1.64 13.70
C ASN A 183 16.30 -0.67 13.48
N TYR A 184 16.78 -0.49 12.24
CA TYR A 184 17.76 0.55 11.92
C TYR A 184 17.06 1.91 11.70
N TYR A 185 16.24 2.28 12.64
CA TYR A 185 15.57 3.57 12.73
C TYR A 185 15.49 3.98 14.20
N PRO A 186 15.30 5.27 14.49
CA PRO A 186 15.13 5.71 15.88
C PRO A 186 13.96 4.98 16.50
N ILE A 187 14.18 4.29 17.63
CA ILE A 187 13.08 3.70 18.39
C ILE A 187 12.32 4.86 19.01
N THR A 188 11.12 5.07 18.51
CA THR A 188 10.20 6.04 19.06
C THR A 188 9.38 5.34 20.13
N ASP A 189 9.27 5.98 21.30
CA ASP A 189 8.37 5.51 22.33
C ASP A 189 6.93 5.87 21.93
N THR A 190 6.32 4.98 21.15
CA THR A 190 4.95 5.17 20.64
C THR A 190 3.95 5.23 21.78
N GLU A 191 4.17 4.51 22.86
CA GLU A 191 3.31 4.54 24.04
C GLU A 191 3.37 5.90 24.74
N ALA A 192 4.56 6.50 24.84
CA ALA A 192 4.69 7.86 25.38
C ALA A 192 3.99 8.91 24.50
N ILE A 193 4.00 8.73 23.15
CA ILE A 193 3.29 9.63 22.25
C ILE A 193 1.79 9.58 22.47
N VAL A 194 1.22 8.38 22.62
CA VAL A 194 -0.23 8.18 22.71
C VAL A 194 -0.76 8.15 24.13
N ALA A 195 0.11 8.09 25.15
CA ALA A 195 -0.31 8.14 26.54
C ALA A 195 -0.99 9.49 26.87
N PRO A 196 -2.11 9.50 27.62
CA PRO A 196 -2.79 8.38 28.28
C PRO A 196 -3.87 7.68 27.43
N TYR A 197 -3.94 7.93 26.14
CA TYR A 197 -5.06 7.53 25.26
C TYR A 197 -4.89 6.15 24.59
N ALA A 198 -3.78 5.47 24.81
CA ALA A 198 -3.43 4.20 24.14
C ALA A 198 -4.56 3.15 24.21
N ASN A 199 -5.16 2.96 25.39
CA ASN A 199 -6.26 2.00 25.57
C ASN A 199 -7.54 2.43 24.85
N ASP A 200 -7.85 3.72 24.80
CA ASP A 200 -9.02 4.23 24.10
C ASP A 200 -8.82 4.13 22.58
N LEU A 201 -7.62 4.41 22.08
CA LEU A 201 -7.26 4.24 20.68
C LEU A 201 -7.34 2.77 20.27
N LEU A 202 -6.80 1.85 21.07
CA LEU A 202 -6.86 0.41 20.79
C LEU A 202 -8.31 -0.08 20.78
N ARG A 203 -9.12 0.32 21.74
CA ARG A 203 -10.55 0.01 21.76
C ARG A 203 -11.25 0.56 20.53
N THR A 204 -11.04 1.84 20.18
CA THR A 204 -11.63 2.49 19.00
C THR A 204 -11.22 1.78 17.70
N TYR A 205 -9.98 1.30 17.60
CA TYR A 205 -9.54 0.50 16.47
C TYR A 205 -10.42 -0.74 16.29
N PHE A 206 -10.66 -1.51 17.35
CA PHE A 206 -11.45 -2.73 17.25
C PHE A 206 -12.95 -2.46 17.08
N GLU A 207 -13.47 -1.38 17.62
CA GLU A 207 -14.88 -0.99 17.49
C GLU A 207 -15.24 -0.38 16.12
N VAL A 208 -14.30 0.30 15.46
CA VAL A 208 -14.57 1.06 14.23
C VAL A 208 -13.81 0.50 13.02
N VAL A 209 -12.48 0.41 13.11
CA VAL A 209 -11.64 0.00 11.98
C VAL A 209 -11.76 -1.50 11.73
N HIS A 210 -11.57 -2.31 12.77
CA HIS A 210 -11.60 -3.76 12.66
C HIS A 210 -12.98 -4.29 12.23
N VAL A 211 -14.06 -3.68 12.68
CA VAL A 211 -15.42 -4.07 12.25
C VAL A 211 -15.62 -3.86 10.76
N SER A 212 -14.96 -2.88 10.18
CA SER A 212 -15.00 -2.60 8.73
C SER A 212 -13.97 -3.41 7.95
N TYR A 213 -12.80 -3.66 8.55
CA TYR A 213 -11.65 -4.34 7.93
C TYR A 213 -11.01 -5.33 8.89
N PRO A 214 -11.58 -6.55 9.06
CA PRO A 214 -11.21 -7.53 10.09
C PRO A 214 -9.94 -8.32 9.73
N LEU A 215 -8.84 -7.62 9.49
CA LEU A 215 -7.57 -8.23 9.13
C LEU A 215 -6.91 -8.96 10.30
N LEU A 216 -6.90 -8.31 11.47
CA LEU A 216 -6.20 -8.77 12.66
C LEU A 216 -7.06 -9.74 13.50
N ASP A 217 -6.41 -10.47 14.39
CA ASP A 217 -7.09 -11.26 15.40
C ASP A 217 -7.02 -10.52 16.75
N PRO A 218 -8.17 -10.11 17.33
CA PRO A 218 -8.19 -9.34 18.57
C PRO A 218 -7.50 -10.01 19.75
N SER A 219 -7.52 -11.34 19.82
CA SER A 219 -6.91 -12.11 20.92
C SER A 219 -5.40 -11.91 21.06
N ARG A 220 -4.74 -11.50 19.98
CA ARG A 220 -3.29 -11.19 19.98
C ARG A 220 -2.96 -9.90 20.73
N PHE A 221 -3.94 -9.03 20.94
CA PHE A 221 -3.77 -7.68 21.51
C PHE A 221 -4.26 -7.56 22.95
N GLU A 222 -4.71 -8.65 23.55
CA GLU A 222 -5.06 -8.72 24.98
C GLU A 222 -3.83 -8.60 25.89
N LYS A 223 -2.66 -8.97 25.38
CA LYS A 223 -1.37 -8.83 26.08
C LYS A 223 -0.61 -7.66 25.45
N SER A 224 0.07 -6.87 26.28
CA SER A 224 0.89 -5.75 25.82
C SER A 224 1.89 -6.20 24.75
N LEU A 225 1.81 -5.59 23.55
CA LEU A 225 2.82 -5.76 22.52
C LEU A 225 4.09 -4.97 22.86
N PRO A 226 5.25 -5.33 22.27
CA PRO A 226 6.48 -4.58 22.47
C PRO A 226 6.31 -3.11 22.09
N ASN A 227 6.79 -2.21 22.95
CA ASN A 227 6.83 -0.78 22.63
C ASN A 227 7.68 -0.52 21.38
N GLY A 228 7.21 0.39 20.53
CA GLY A 228 7.88 0.72 19.25
C GLY A 228 7.57 -0.25 18.10
N ASP A 229 6.51 -1.05 18.21
CA ASP A 229 6.03 -1.89 17.10
C ASP A 229 5.29 -1.03 16.06
N PRO A 230 5.71 -1.04 14.77
CA PRO A 230 5.03 -0.31 13.70
C PRO A 230 3.56 -0.68 13.53
N LEU A 231 3.17 -1.92 13.79
CA LEU A 231 1.77 -2.35 13.71
C LEU A 231 0.90 -1.60 14.71
N MET A 232 1.36 -1.47 15.96
CA MET A 232 0.64 -0.70 16.98
C MET A 232 0.52 0.78 16.60
N ALA A 233 1.60 1.38 16.11
CA ALA A 233 1.59 2.78 15.66
C ALA A 233 0.57 3.00 14.53
N VAL A 234 0.47 2.07 13.57
CA VAL A 234 -0.51 2.13 12.47
C VAL A 234 -1.93 1.98 13.01
N MET A 235 -2.17 1.06 13.96
CA MET A 235 -3.50 0.89 14.58
C MET A 235 -3.94 2.17 15.30
N TYR A 236 -3.06 2.79 16.08
CA TYR A 236 -3.33 4.06 16.76
C TYR A 236 -3.63 5.20 15.77
N ASN A 237 -2.83 5.29 14.71
CA ASN A 237 -3.01 6.30 13.66
C ASN A 237 -4.37 6.15 12.94
N LEU A 238 -4.80 4.93 12.64
CA LEU A 238 -6.09 4.66 12.01
C LEU A 238 -7.28 4.91 12.95
N ALA A 239 -7.11 4.67 14.24
CA ALA A 239 -8.16 4.88 15.25
C ALA A 239 -8.34 6.36 15.62
N ASN A 240 -7.27 7.17 15.53
CA ASN A 240 -7.24 8.54 16.02
C ASN A 240 -8.39 9.44 15.51
N PRO A 241 -8.78 9.43 14.20
CA PRO A 241 -9.89 10.24 13.72
C PRO A 241 -11.26 9.89 14.31
N PHE A 242 -11.39 8.70 14.90
CA PHE A 242 -12.64 8.19 15.49
C PHE A 242 -12.64 8.25 17.01
N CYS A 243 -11.50 8.46 17.66
CA CYS A 243 -11.34 8.47 19.09
C CYS A 243 -11.66 9.85 19.67
N GLN A 244 -12.79 9.95 20.39
CA GLN A 244 -13.21 11.24 21.01
C GLN A 244 -12.30 11.69 22.15
N ALA A 245 -11.61 10.76 22.80
CA ALA A 245 -10.73 11.04 23.93
C ALA A 245 -9.37 11.62 23.50
N SER A 246 -8.90 11.31 22.29
CA SER A 246 -7.58 11.72 21.84
C SER A 246 -7.60 13.13 21.21
N PRO A 247 -6.60 13.96 21.47
CA PRO A 247 -6.45 15.23 20.77
C PRO A 247 -6.09 15.01 19.30
N PRO A 248 -6.50 15.90 18.39
CA PRO A 248 -6.25 15.75 16.95
C PRO A 248 -4.77 15.89 16.55
N PHE A 249 -3.85 16.10 17.49
CA PHE A 249 -2.45 16.43 17.24
C PHE A 249 -1.48 15.23 17.30
N PHE A 250 -1.94 13.99 17.45
CA PHE A 250 -1.04 12.82 17.49
C PHE A 250 -0.57 12.36 16.12
N GLU A 251 -1.27 12.75 15.04
CA GLU A 251 -0.99 12.22 13.70
C GLU A 251 0.45 12.43 13.23
N PRO A 252 1.05 13.64 13.33
CA PRO A 252 2.38 13.85 12.77
C PRO A 252 3.46 12.95 13.39
N PRO A 253 3.65 12.88 14.73
CA PRO A 253 4.70 12.04 15.32
C PRO A 253 4.55 10.55 15.03
N LEU A 254 3.31 10.02 15.05
CA LEU A 254 3.04 8.62 14.71
C LEU A 254 3.30 8.36 13.22
N ASN A 255 2.83 9.25 12.37
CA ASN A 255 2.99 9.11 10.93
C ASN A 255 4.47 9.20 10.52
N ASP A 256 5.24 10.10 11.11
CA ASP A 256 6.69 10.22 10.89
C ASP A 256 7.43 8.93 11.30
N PHE A 257 7.08 8.36 12.45
CA PHE A 257 7.62 7.08 12.86
C PHE A 257 7.27 5.96 11.89
N ILE A 258 5.99 5.83 11.49
CA ILE A 258 5.52 4.81 10.55
C ILE A 258 6.25 4.93 9.21
N GLN A 259 6.38 6.14 8.67
CA GLN A 259 7.06 6.38 7.39
C GLN A 259 8.55 6.05 7.43
N GLN A 260 9.20 6.17 8.58
CA GLN A 260 10.60 5.77 8.75
C GLN A 260 10.76 4.27 8.99
N ALA A 261 9.87 3.68 9.78
CA ALA A 261 9.97 2.30 10.20
C ALA A 261 9.56 1.28 9.12
N LEU A 262 8.40 1.48 8.48
CA LEU A 262 7.86 0.48 7.54
C LEU A 262 8.78 0.15 6.37
N PRO A 263 9.44 1.10 5.66
CA PRO A 263 10.34 0.78 4.56
C PRO A 263 11.57 -0.03 4.99
N ILE A 264 11.96 0.08 6.26
CA ILE A 264 13.09 -0.69 6.82
C ILE A 264 12.62 -2.08 7.23
N GLU A 265 11.47 -2.18 7.89
CA GLU A 265 10.87 -3.45 8.29
C GLU A 265 10.47 -4.32 7.09
N GLN A 266 10.10 -3.71 5.97
CA GLN A 266 9.80 -4.42 4.71
C GLN A 266 11.02 -5.21 4.16
N ARG A 267 12.23 -4.91 4.61
CA ARG A 267 13.44 -5.68 4.26
C ARG A 267 13.57 -6.98 5.07
N HIS A 268 12.73 -7.15 6.05
CA HIS A 268 12.65 -8.33 6.90
C HIS A 268 11.23 -8.93 6.80
N PRO A 269 10.98 -9.86 5.86
CA PRO A 269 9.65 -10.41 5.63
C PRO A 269 9.05 -11.04 6.87
N ARG A 270 8.03 -10.40 7.44
CA ARG A 270 7.25 -10.87 8.59
C ARG A 270 5.77 -10.62 8.37
N LEU A 271 4.91 -11.44 8.98
CA LEU A 271 3.47 -11.26 8.88
C LEU A 271 3.02 -9.95 9.53
N GLU A 272 3.64 -9.54 10.64
CA GLU A 272 3.38 -8.26 11.32
C GLU A 272 3.67 -7.07 10.42
N THR A 273 4.77 -7.12 9.69
CA THR A 273 5.16 -6.08 8.73
C THR A 273 4.15 -5.97 7.57
N LEU A 274 3.65 -7.12 7.08
CA LEU A 274 2.58 -7.13 6.08
C LEU A 274 1.27 -6.57 6.64
N GLU A 275 0.86 -6.99 7.83
CA GLU A 275 -0.33 -6.47 8.50
C GLU A 275 -0.24 -4.94 8.68
N ALA A 276 0.89 -4.44 9.20
CA ALA A 276 1.12 -3.01 9.39
C ALA A 276 1.09 -2.24 8.05
N SER A 277 1.79 -2.75 7.03
CA SER A 277 1.86 -2.10 5.72
C SER A 277 0.50 -2.10 5.02
N LEU A 278 -0.24 -3.21 5.09
CA LEU A 278 -1.58 -3.33 4.51
C LEU A 278 -2.58 -2.38 5.19
N LEU A 279 -2.57 -2.31 6.51
CA LEU A 279 -3.39 -1.36 7.28
C LEU A 279 -3.00 0.08 6.96
N HIS A 280 -1.70 0.38 6.81
CA HIS A 280 -1.23 1.72 6.49
C HIS A 280 -1.72 2.24 5.13
N LEU A 281 -2.05 1.37 4.17
CA LEU A 281 -2.71 1.77 2.92
C LEU A 281 -4.09 2.41 3.14
N HIS A 282 -4.75 2.11 4.25
CA HIS A 282 -6.07 2.66 4.57
C HIS A 282 -6.01 4.00 5.31
N ARG A 283 -4.81 4.56 5.56
CA ARG A 283 -4.66 5.88 6.18
C ARG A 283 -5.31 6.98 5.35
N THR A 284 -5.81 7.99 6.01
CA THR A 284 -6.20 9.24 5.35
C THR A 284 -4.91 9.98 4.92
N PRO A 285 -4.75 10.35 3.65
CA PRO A 285 -3.56 11.07 3.20
C PRO A 285 -3.45 12.44 3.88
N ALA A 286 -2.23 12.79 4.32
CA ALA A 286 -1.96 14.11 4.92
C ALA A 286 -2.23 15.26 3.93
N ILE A 287 -1.96 15.05 2.64
CA ILE A 287 -2.25 16.01 1.57
C ILE A 287 -3.57 15.63 0.90
N GLN A 288 -4.66 16.18 1.40
CA GLN A 288 -6.01 15.86 0.94
C GLN A 288 -6.37 16.51 -0.40
N HIS A 289 -5.67 17.58 -0.78
CA HIS A 289 -5.94 18.34 -2.00
C HIS A 289 -5.21 17.79 -3.23
N SER A 290 -4.32 16.83 -3.07
CA SER A 290 -3.65 16.21 -4.21
C SER A 290 -4.58 15.21 -4.91
N PRO A 291 -4.84 15.36 -6.21
CA PRO A 291 -5.59 14.37 -6.99
C PRO A 291 -4.82 13.07 -7.20
N VAL A 292 -3.51 13.06 -6.89
CA VAL A 292 -2.62 11.90 -7.04
C VAL A 292 -2.06 11.51 -5.68
N LEU A 293 -2.04 10.23 -5.40
CA LEU A 293 -1.41 9.63 -4.23
C LEU A 293 -0.14 8.90 -4.69
N PRO A 294 1.02 9.59 -4.76
CA PRO A 294 2.18 9.11 -5.50
C PRO A 294 2.80 7.83 -4.94
N ALA A 295 2.65 7.54 -3.65
CA ALA A 295 3.30 6.38 -3.03
C ALA A 295 2.46 5.09 -3.07
N TRP A 296 1.15 5.15 -3.21
CA TRP A 296 0.28 3.99 -2.99
C TRP A 296 0.53 2.82 -3.94
N TYR A 297 0.74 3.07 -5.22
CA TYR A 297 1.00 2.00 -6.17
C TYR A 297 2.35 1.31 -5.90
N PRO A 298 3.47 2.01 -5.69
CA PRO A 298 4.72 1.40 -5.23
C PRO A 298 4.61 0.68 -3.90
N ASP A 299 3.86 1.21 -2.92
CA ASP A 299 3.65 0.58 -1.62
C ASP A 299 2.96 -0.80 -1.77
N VAL A 300 1.97 -0.89 -2.66
CA VAL A 300 1.33 -2.17 -3.01
C VAL A 300 2.32 -3.12 -3.68
N GLY A 301 3.21 -2.63 -4.54
CA GLY A 301 4.26 -3.45 -5.13
C GLY A 301 5.20 -4.07 -4.08
N ALA A 302 5.58 -3.29 -3.06
CA ALA A 302 6.35 -3.80 -1.94
C ALA A 302 5.58 -4.86 -1.13
N LEU A 303 4.28 -4.65 -0.87
CA LEU A 303 3.41 -5.63 -0.24
C LEU A 303 3.34 -6.94 -1.00
N VAL A 304 3.18 -6.88 -2.31
CA VAL A 304 3.14 -8.08 -3.17
C VAL A 304 4.47 -8.83 -3.12
N GLY A 305 5.60 -8.11 -3.16
CA GLY A 305 6.93 -8.70 -3.01
C GLY A 305 7.07 -9.49 -1.69
N LEU A 306 6.75 -8.85 -0.57
CA LEU A 306 6.77 -9.49 0.76
C LEU A 306 5.81 -10.69 0.85
N THR A 307 4.64 -10.58 0.25
CA THR A 307 3.64 -11.64 0.22
C THR A 307 4.16 -12.89 -0.48
N ASN A 308 4.85 -12.71 -1.60
CA ASN A 308 5.48 -13.79 -2.34
C ASN A 308 6.67 -14.39 -1.59
N ASP A 309 7.52 -13.57 -0.96
CA ASP A 309 8.64 -14.05 -0.12
C ASP A 309 8.18 -14.93 1.04
N LEU A 310 7.03 -14.60 1.63
CA LEU A 310 6.43 -15.39 2.71
C LEU A 310 5.58 -16.58 2.20
N GLY A 311 5.45 -16.76 0.89
CA GLY A 311 4.68 -17.85 0.26
C GLY A 311 3.18 -17.77 0.54
N LEU A 312 2.62 -16.57 0.77
CA LEU A 312 1.19 -16.41 1.09
C LEU A 312 0.28 -16.67 -0.11
N ASN A 313 0.82 -16.66 -1.33
CA ASN A 313 0.12 -17.08 -2.55
C ASN A 313 -0.12 -18.60 -2.62
N ILE A 314 0.48 -19.37 -1.71
CA ILE A 314 0.35 -20.82 -1.63
C ILE A 314 -0.61 -21.17 -0.50
N SER A 315 -1.61 -22.00 -0.78
CA SER A 315 -2.61 -22.39 0.21
C SER A 315 -1.99 -22.98 1.49
N PRO A 316 -2.25 -22.41 2.66
CA PRO A 316 -1.67 -22.88 3.92
C PRO A 316 -2.39 -24.10 4.50
N LEU A 317 -3.49 -24.57 3.89
CA LEU A 317 -4.34 -25.61 4.47
C LEU A 317 -3.63 -26.97 4.62
N SER A 318 -2.63 -27.23 3.80
CA SER A 318 -1.84 -28.46 3.84
C SER A 318 -0.52 -28.32 4.61
N TRP A 319 -0.28 -27.15 5.24
CA TRP A 319 0.90 -26.95 6.05
C TRP A 319 0.64 -27.43 7.48
N SER A 320 1.67 -27.85 8.18
CA SER A 320 1.53 -28.24 9.61
C SER A 320 1.44 -27.01 10.53
N LEU A 321 0.51 -26.12 10.23
CA LEU A 321 0.26 -24.89 10.96
C LEU A 321 -0.94 -25.04 11.90
N SER A 322 -1.00 -24.17 12.93
CA SER A 322 -2.23 -24.00 13.68
C SER A 322 -3.34 -23.42 12.80
N GLN A 323 -4.60 -23.70 13.16
CA GLN A 323 -5.74 -23.12 12.45
C GLN A 323 -5.70 -21.58 12.47
N ALA A 324 -5.26 -20.99 13.58
CA ALA A 324 -5.11 -19.54 13.71
C ALA A 324 -4.08 -18.97 12.71
N ASP A 325 -2.94 -19.66 12.54
CA ASP A 325 -1.91 -19.25 11.58
C ASP A 325 -2.38 -19.43 10.13
N CYS A 326 -3.09 -20.51 9.83
CA CYS A 326 -3.72 -20.70 8.51
C CYS A 326 -4.71 -19.57 8.21
N ASN A 327 -5.60 -19.28 9.15
CA ASN A 327 -6.59 -18.21 9.02
C ASN A 327 -5.94 -16.84 8.84
N ARG A 328 -4.88 -16.55 9.61
CA ARG A 328 -4.12 -15.31 9.50
C ARG A 328 -3.53 -15.13 8.10
N ARG A 329 -2.89 -16.18 7.55
CA ARG A 329 -2.29 -16.17 6.20
C ARG A 329 -3.34 -15.96 5.12
N ILE A 330 -4.49 -16.61 5.21
CA ILE A 330 -5.61 -16.44 4.27
C ILE A 330 -6.13 -15.00 4.32
N ARG A 331 -6.36 -14.42 5.50
CA ARG A 331 -6.80 -13.03 5.62
C ARG A 331 -5.81 -12.04 5.02
N ILE A 332 -4.52 -12.19 5.31
CA ILE A 332 -3.47 -11.31 4.78
C ILE A 332 -3.39 -11.43 3.25
N TRP A 333 -3.38 -12.65 2.70
CA TRP A 333 -3.36 -12.85 1.26
C TRP A 333 -4.51 -12.11 0.57
N TRP A 334 -5.73 -12.34 1.02
CA TRP A 334 -6.90 -11.69 0.42
C TRP A 334 -6.93 -10.18 0.64
N GLY A 335 -6.40 -9.71 1.76
CA GLY A 335 -6.19 -8.27 1.97
C GLY A 335 -5.26 -7.65 0.94
N VAL A 336 -4.12 -8.30 0.66
CA VAL A 336 -3.17 -7.86 -0.36
C VAL A 336 -3.77 -7.97 -1.77
N TYR A 337 -4.49 -9.03 -2.06
CA TYR A 337 -5.18 -9.22 -3.34
C TYR A 337 -6.20 -8.11 -3.62
N ILE A 338 -7.04 -7.79 -2.64
CA ILE A 338 -7.98 -6.67 -2.73
C ILE A 338 -7.22 -5.37 -2.95
N ALA A 339 -6.20 -5.09 -2.14
CA ALA A 339 -5.42 -3.86 -2.26
C ALA A 339 -4.75 -3.71 -3.64
N ASP A 340 -4.20 -4.79 -4.20
CA ASP A 340 -3.57 -4.80 -5.52
C ASP A 340 -4.57 -4.47 -6.64
N LYS A 341 -5.68 -5.20 -6.73
CA LYS A 341 -6.65 -5.03 -7.82
C LYS A 341 -7.33 -3.65 -7.79
N TRP A 342 -7.72 -3.19 -6.60
CA TRP A 342 -8.36 -1.88 -6.45
C TRP A 342 -7.39 -0.71 -6.64
N THR A 343 -6.14 -0.86 -6.23
CA THR A 343 -5.10 0.15 -6.49
C THR A 343 -4.76 0.20 -7.99
N ALA A 344 -4.69 -0.95 -8.65
CA ALA A 344 -4.49 -1.03 -10.09
C ALA A 344 -5.60 -0.30 -10.85
N LEU A 345 -6.87 -0.56 -10.49
CA LEU A 345 -8.03 0.17 -11.05
C LEU A 345 -7.92 1.68 -10.80
N GLY A 346 -7.67 2.07 -9.55
CA GLY A 346 -7.64 3.47 -9.13
C GLY A 346 -6.52 4.28 -9.76
N ALA A 347 -5.36 3.65 -9.95
CA ALA A 347 -4.19 4.24 -10.57
C ALA A 347 -4.19 4.13 -12.11
N GLY A 348 -5.08 3.33 -12.69
CA GLY A 348 -5.07 3.02 -14.13
C GLY A 348 -3.80 2.27 -14.55
N ARG A 349 -3.28 1.38 -13.71
CA ARG A 349 -2.00 0.68 -13.90
C ARG A 349 -2.20 -0.84 -13.86
N PRO A 350 -1.24 -1.64 -14.39
CA PRO A 350 -1.32 -3.09 -14.28
C PRO A 350 -1.35 -3.56 -12.83
N SER A 351 -2.10 -4.63 -12.55
CA SER A 351 -2.01 -5.36 -11.29
C SER A 351 -0.65 -6.04 -11.17
N TYR A 352 -0.08 -6.10 -9.97
CA TYR A 352 1.16 -6.82 -9.69
C TYR A 352 0.93 -8.32 -9.55
N LEU A 353 -0.25 -8.75 -9.06
CA LEU A 353 -0.60 -10.15 -8.86
C LEU A 353 -1.19 -10.75 -10.13
N ASN A 354 -0.64 -11.90 -10.53
CA ASN A 354 -1.24 -12.78 -11.52
C ASN A 354 -2.02 -13.88 -10.79
N ASP A 355 -3.30 -14.01 -11.09
CA ASP A 355 -4.23 -14.94 -10.44
C ASP A 355 -3.82 -16.41 -10.64
N GLU A 356 -3.16 -16.72 -11.75
CA GLU A 356 -2.60 -18.04 -12.07
C GLU A 356 -1.49 -18.50 -11.10
N ASN A 357 -0.87 -17.56 -10.39
CA ASN A 357 0.22 -17.84 -9.45
C ASN A 357 -0.26 -18.03 -8.01
N SER A 358 -1.56 -18.27 -7.80
CA SER A 358 -2.11 -18.50 -6.47
C SER A 358 -3.09 -19.66 -6.46
N ASN A 359 -3.06 -20.43 -5.38
CA ASN A 359 -4.03 -21.48 -5.09
C ASN A 359 -4.69 -21.32 -3.70
N VAL A 360 -4.67 -20.11 -3.15
CA VAL A 360 -5.31 -19.82 -1.86
C VAL A 360 -6.82 -19.77 -2.03
N PRO A 361 -7.58 -20.56 -1.26
CA PRO A 361 -9.04 -20.57 -1.36
C PRO A 361 -9.63 -19.21 -0.94
N LEU A 362 -10.82 -18.92 -1.46
CA LEU A 362 -11.60 -17.76 -1.01
C LEU A 362 -11.83 -17.83 0.51
N PRO A 363 -11.83 -16.68 1.20
CA PRO A 363 -12.00 -16.65 2.63
C PRO A 363 -13.44 -17.05 3.00
N THR A 364 -13.58 -17.74 4.11
CA THR A 364 -14.84 -18.17 4.70
C THR A 364 -15.03 -17.56 6.08
N ILE A 365 -16.23 -17.63 6.63
CA ILE A 365 -16.54 -17.09 7.97
C ILE A 365 -15.59 -17.66 9.02
N SER A 366 -15.21 -18.94 8.91
CA SER A 366 -14.29 -19.61 9.84
C SER A 366 -12.86 -19.05 9.86
N ASN A 367 -12.49 -18.24 8.87
CA ASN A 367 -11.17 -17.60 8.84
C ASN A 367 -11.08 -16.33 9.70
N PHE A 368 -12.19 -15.88 10.30
CA PHE A 368 -12.27 -14.65 11.06
C PHE A 368 -12.63 -14.93 12.53
N SER A 369 -12.19 -14.04 13.43
CA SER A 369 -12.67 -14.03 14.81
C SER A 369 -14.05 -13.40 14.86
N HIS A 370 -14.92 -13.95 15.68
CA HIS A 370 -16.25 -13.40 15.97
C HIS A 370 -16.29 -12.72 17.34
N THR A 371 -15.14 -12.65 18.00
CA THR A 371 -14.96 -11.98 19.28
C THR A 371 -14.11 -10.74 19.10
N GLY A 372 -14.52 -9.65 19.72
CA GLY A 372 -13.75 -8.40 19.82
C GLY A 372 -12.67 -8.48 20.88
N LEU A 373 -12.09 -7.32 21.19
CA LEU A 373 -11.14 -7.15 22.28
C LEU A 373 -11.87 -7.43 23.61
N LYS A 374 -11.41 -8.28 24.47
CA LYS A 374 -12.05 -8.74 25.71
C LYS A 374 -13.18 -9.78 25.54
N GLY A 375 -13.24 -10.48 24.41
CA GLY A 375 -14.18 -11.55 24.19
C GLY A 375 -15.62 -11.12 23.87
N GLU A 376 -15.86 -9.86 23.55
CA GLU A 376 -17.16 -9.36 23.13
C GLU A 376 -17.57 -10.02 21.80
N ASN A 377 -18.85 -10.39 21.68
CA ASN A 377 -19.35 -10.95 20.43
C ASN A 377 -19.60 -9.82 19.41
N ILE A 378 -18.80 -9.78 18.34
CA ILE A 378 -18.93 -8.80 17.23
C ILE A 378 -19.79 -9.32 16.07
N GLY A 379 -20.28 -10.55 16.15
CA GLY A 379 -21.06 -11.19 15.11
C GLY A 379 -20.27 -11.54 13.85
N ILE A 380 -20.99 -11.91 12.80
CA ILE A 380 -20.40 -12.34 11.51
C ILE A 380 -20.31 -11.21 10.47
N GLY A 381 -20.90 -10.05 10.75
CA GLY A 381 -20.96 -8.91 9.81
C GLY A 381 -19.61 -8.49 9.25
N PRO A 382 -18.58 -8.28 10.10
CA PRO A 382 -17.23 -7.92 9.64
C PRO A 382 -16.62 -8.95 8.69
N ALA A 383 -16.75 -10.24 9.02
CA ALA A 383 -16.28 -11.35 8.18
C ALA A 383 -16.98 -11.35 6.82
N LEU A 384 -18.30 -11.20 6.80
CA LEU A 384 -19.09 -11.17 5.57
C LEU A 384 -18.72 -9.98 4.69
N GLN A 385 -18.47 -8.81 5.26
CA GLN A 385 -18.03 -7.65 4.49
C GLN A 385 -16.70 -7.92 3.77
N PHE A 386 -15.72 -8.47 4.47
CA PHE A 386 -14.43 -8.81 3.87
C PHE A 386 -14.57 -9.91 2.79
N ILE A 387 -15.33 -10.97 3.07
CA ILE A 387 -15.61 -12.06 2.13
C ILE A 387 -16.31 -11.51 0.88
N THR A 388 -17.32 -10.68 1.04
CA THR A 388 -18.04 -10.04 -0.07
C THR A 388 -17.09 -9.21 -0.93
N MET A 389 -16.19 -8.43 -0.31
CA MET A 389 -15.17 -7.69 -1.05
C MET A 389 -14.18 -8.61 -1.78
N ALA A 390 -13.78 -9.73 -1.20
CA ALA A 390 -12.91 -10.69 -1.85
C ALA A 390 -13.57 -11.28 -3.11
N HIS A 391 -14.83 -11.72 -3.02
CA HIS A 391 -15.60 -12.21 -4.17
C HIS A 391 -15.78 -11.13 -5.26
N LEU A 392 -16.13 -9.90 -4.89
CA LEU A 392 -16.25 -8.81 -5.87
C LEU A 392 -14.93 -8.53 -6.57
N THR A 393 -13.82 -8.63 -5.84
CA THR A 393 -12.49 -8.35 -6.38
C THR A 393 -12.05 -9.41 -7.39
N THR A 394 -12.48 -10.66 -7.27
CA THR A 394 -12.21 -11.66 -8.33
C THR A 394 -12.93 -11.31 -9.63
N ILE A 395 -14.18 -10.81 -9.57
CA ILE A 395 -14.89 -10.33 -10.76
C ILE A 395 -14.19 -9.11 -11.35
N LEU A 396 -13.75 -8.18 -10.51
CA LEU A 396 -12.97 -7.02 -10.95
C LEU A 396 -11.66 -7.45 -11.64
N SER A 397 -10.92 -8.40 -11.07
CA SER A 397 -9.68 -8.91 -11.67
C SER A 397 -9.90 -9.44 -13.09
N ASP A 398 -10.96 -10.22 -13.28
CA ASP A 398 -11.31 -10.77 -14.59
C ASP A 398 -11.72 -9.67 -15.59
N ILE A 399 -12.44 -8.64 -15.14
CA ILE A 399 -12.77 -7.47 -15.98
C ILE A 399 -11.50 -6.70 -16.37
N LEU A 400 -10.59 -6.47 -15.42
CA LEU A 400 -9.34 -5.76 -15.69
C LEU A 400 -8.45 -6.53 -16.67
N SER A 401 -8.32 -7.84 -16.52
CA SER A 401 -7.53 -8.68 -17.41
C SER A 401 -8.15 -8.81 -18.80
N THR A 402 -9.48 -8.83 -18.88
CA THR A 402 -10.21 -8.98 -20.16
C THR A 402 -10.22 -7.68 -20.96
N PHE A 403 -10.49 -6.53 -20.32
CA PHE A 403 -10.79 -5.29 -21.02
C PHE A 403 -9.74 -4.19 -20.89
N TYR A 404 -8.89 -4.21 -19.86
CA TYR A 404 -8.04 -3.06 -19.51
C TYR A 404 -6.54 -3.29 -19.69
N THR A 405 -6.15 -4.43 -20.29
CA THR A 405 -4.74 -4.61 -20.68
C THR A 405 -4.45 -3.92 -22.02
N LEU A 406 -3.21 -3.50 -22.23
CA LEU A 406 -2.82 -2.88 -23.51
C LEU A 406 -3.10 -3.79 -24.71
N LYS A 407 -2.89 -5.10 -24.56
CA LYS A 407 -3.16 -6.08 -25.63
C LYS A 407 -4.65 -6.31 -25.87
N SER A 408 -5.48 -6.26 -24.82
CA SER A 408 -6.91 -6.53 -24.95
C SER A 408 -7.62 -5.46 -25.80
N HIS A 409 -7.15 -4.22 -25.80
CA HIS A 409 -7.74 -3.17 -26.61
C HIS A 409 -7.77 -3.52 -28.12
N ASP A 410 -6.65 -3.96 -28.66
CA ASP A 410 -6.57 -4.32 -30.09
C ASP A 410 -7.31 -5.62 -30.39
N ILE A 411 -7.19 -6.60 -29.48
CA ILE A 411 -7.88 -7.89 -29.61
C ILE A 411 -9.40 -7.68 -29.62
N LEU A 412 -9.93 -6.94 -28.67
CA LEU A 412 -11.37 -6.73 -28.54
C LEU A 412 -11.97 -5.97 -29.72
N ARG A 413 -11.25 -4.99 -30.27
CA ARG A 413 -11.70 -4.28 -31.48
C ARG A 413 -11.75 -5.15 -32.72
N ALA A 414 -10.94 -6.19 -32.78
CA ALA A 414 -10.94 -7.16 -33.88
C ALA A 414 -12.01 -8.25 -33.72
N LEU A 415 -12.61 -8.39 -32.55
CA LEU A 415 -13.64 -9.40 -32.30
C LEU A 415 -15.00 -9.00 -32.90
N PRO A 416 -15.81 -10.00 -33.30
CA PRO A 416 -17.22 -9.77 -33.64
C PRO A 416 -17.97 -9.11 -32.48
N VAL A 417 -18.86 -8.18 -32.78
CA VAL A 417 -19.70 -7.50 -31.79
C VAL A 417 -20.49 -8.49 -30.93
N SER A 418 -20.96 -9.58 -31.49
CA SER A 418 -21.63 -10.67 -30.75
C SER A 418 -20.77 -11.25 -29.64
N THR A 419 -19.46 -11.37 -29.85
CA THR A 419 -18.51 -11.86 -28.83
C THR A 419 -18.38 -10.85 -27.69
N ILE A 420 -18.35 -9.54 -28.00
CA ILE A 420 -18.32 -8.49 -26.97
C ILE A 420 -19.59 -8.53 -26.11
N PHE A 421 -20.76 -8.75 -26.73
CA PHE A 421 -22.02 -8.91 -25.98
C PHE A 421 -22.03 -10.19 -25.14
N SER A 422 -21.51 -11.29 -25.65
CA SER A 422 -21.39 -12.53 -24.86
C SER A 422 -20.50 -12.35 -23.63
N LEU A 423 -19.41 -11.59 -23.75
CA LEU A 423 -18.57 -11.22 -22.60
C LEU A 423 -19.34 -10.31 -21.62
N LEU A 424 -20.06 -9.29 -22.12
CA LEU A 424 -20.88 -8.42 -21.29
C LEU A 424 -21.92 -9.22 -20.50
N ASP A 425 -22.68 -10.09 -21.18
CA ASP A 425 -23.72 -10.93 -20.56
C ASP A 425 -23.12 -11.87 -19.49
N THR A 426 -21.94 -12.42 -19.76
CA THR A 426 -21.23 -13.27 -18.80
C THR A 426 -20.90 -12.50 -17.52
N PHE A 427 -20.32 -11.31 -17.62
CA PHE A 427 -19.98 -10.49 -16.45
C PHE A 427 -21.22 -9.94 -15.76
N GLN A 428 -22.25 -9.56 -16.49
CA GLN A 428 -23.55 -9.14 -15.91
C GLN A 428 -24.18 -10.26 -15.10
N SER A 429 -24.20 -11.50 -15.63
CA SER A 429 -24.70 -12.67 -14.92
C SER A 429 -23.93 -12.95 -13.63
N ARG A 430 -22.60 -12.83 -13.67
CA ARG A 430 -21.75 -12.98 -12.49
C ARG A 430 -22.02 -11.89 -11.45
N LEU A 431 -22.19 -10.63 -11.87
CA LEU A 431 -22.51 -9.51 -10.99
C LEU A 431 -23.93 -9.64 -10.41
N HIS A 432 -24.88 -10.15 -11.17
CA HIS A 432 -26.22 -10.46 -10.68
C HIS A 432 -26.19 -11.57 -9.62
N THR A 433 -25.52 -12.67 -9.90
CA THR A 433 -25.32 -13.76 -8.93
C THR A 433 -24.63 -13.24 -7.67
N PHE A 434 -23.58 -12.43 -7.82
CA PHE A 434 -22.89 -11.81 -6.68
C PHE A 434 -23.84 -10.93 -5.85
N HIS A 435 -24.67 -10.13 -6.48
CA HIS A 435 -25.66 -9.29 -5.79
C HIS A 435 -26.58 -10.14 -4.92
N GLU A 436 -27.16 -11.20 -5.48
CA GLU A 436 -28.10 -12.07 -4.78
C GLU A 436 -27.43 -12.89 -3.64
N THR A 437 -26.23 -13.42 -3.90
CA THR A 437 -25.61 -14.37 -2.96
C THR A 437 -24.75 -13.71 -1.89
N HIS A 438 -24.21 -12.52 -2.14
CA HIS A 438 -23.28 -11.85 -1.22
C HIS A 438 -23.75 -10.47 -0.76
N LEU A 439 -24.27 -9.63 -1.66
CA LEU A 439 -24.56 -8.24 -1.31
C LEU A 439 -25.88 -8.13 -0.53
N ILE A 440 -26.94 -8.82 -0.95
CA ILE A 440 -28.23 -8.84 -0.23
C ILE A 440 -28.07 -9.40 1.20
N PRO A 441 -27.40 -10.55 1.43
CA PRO A 441 -27.15 -11.03 2.77
C PRO A 441 -26.37 -10.05 3.66
N LEU A 442 -25.40 -9.34 3.08
CA LEU A 442 -24.65 -8.31 3.81
C LEU A 442 -25.55 -7.15 4.27
N TYR A 443 -26.46 -6.69 3.41
CA TYR A 443 -27.45 -5.67 3.78
C TYR A 443 -28.39 -6.09 4.90
N ASN A 444 -28.85 -7.33 4.88
CA ASN A 444 -29.79 -7.85 5.88
C ASN A 444 -29.19 -7.95 7.28
N ILE A 445 -27.87 -8.12 7.38
CA ILE A 445 -27.14 -8.16 8.66
C ILE A 445 -26.79 -6.75 9.14
N GLY A 446 -26.44 -5.84 8.23
CA GLY A 446 -26.07 -4.45 8.54
C GLY A 446 -27.25 -3.55 8.88
N SER A 447 -28.50 -4.01 8.71
CA SER A 447 -29.68 -3.27 9.14
C SER A 447 -29.74 -3.29 10.68
N PRO A 448 -29.56 -2.16 11.38
CA PRO A 448 -29.71 -2.14 12.80
C PRO A 448 -31.17 -2.50 13.14
N GLN A 449 -31.38 -3.70 13.66
CA GLN A 449 -32.59 -3.94 14.42
C GLN A 449 -32.52 -2.95 15.59
N SER A 450 -33.44 -2.01 15.57
CA SER A 450 -33.61 -0.92 16.50
C SER A 450 -33.55 -1.40 17.95
N SER A 451 -32.36 -1.53 18.52
CA SER A 451 -32.19 -1.54 19.96
C SER A 451 -32.08 -0.10 20.41
N SER A 452 -33.19 0.41 20.84
CA SER A 452 -33.47 1.70 21.40
C SER A 452 -32.51 2.08 22.53
N GLY A 453 -31.47 2.82 22.17
CA GLY A 453 -30.72 3.66 23.09
C GLY A 453 -30.70 5.05 22.49
N MET A 454 -31.28 6.02 23.17
CA MET A 454 -31.36 7.41 22.72
C MET A 454 -29.99 7.93 22.29
N GLY A 455 -29.86 8.27 20.99
CA GLY A 455 -28.87 9.22 20.50
C GLY A 455 -27.57 8.68 19.90
N GLN A 456 -27.27 7.37 19.94
CA GLN A 456 -26.04 6.86 19.38
C GLN A 456 -26.20 6.44 17.91
N VAL A 457 -25.48 7.10 17.01
CA VAL A 457 -25.46 6.73 15.59
C VAL A 457 -24.70 5.42 15.45
N VAL A 458 -25.39 4.37 14.99
CA VAL A 458 -24.74 3.09 14.69
C VAL A 458 -23.95 3.26 13.38
N LEU A 459 -22.64 2.95 13.42
CA LEU A 459 -21.78 3.01 12.25
C LEU A 459 -22.07 1.81 11.33
N ASP A 460 -22.35 2.10 10.06
CA ASP A 460 -22.59 1.11 9.00
C ASP A 460 -21.48 1.18 7.95
N SER A 461 -20.58 0.21 7.99
CA SER A 461 -19.42 0.14 7.10
C SER A 461 -19.71 -0.51 5.74
N THR A 462 -20.92 -1.00 5.49
CA THR A 462 -21.28 -1.68 4.23
C THR A 462 -21.23 -0.75 3.01
N GLY A 463 -21.25 0.57 3.24
CA GLY A 463 -21.15 1.57 2.17
C GLY A 463 -19.96 1.37 1.23
N THR A 464 -18.80 0.95 1.75
CA THR A 464 -17.61 0.64 0.93
C THR A 464 -17.90 -0.46 -0.10
N THR A 465 -18.53 -1.55 0.32
CA THR A 465 -18.84 -2.70 -0.54
C THR A 465 -19.88 -2.36 -1.59
N VAL A 466 -20.92 -1.61 -1.21
CA VAL A 466 -21.98 -1.16 -2.14
C VAL A 466 -21.41 -0.23 -3.21
N LEU A 467 -20.61 0.76 -2.80
CA LEU A 467 -19.95 1.67 -3.73
C LEU A 467 -19.03 0.91 -4.68
N SER A 468 -18.30 -0.09 -4.16
CA SER A 468 -17.42 -0.96 -4.94
C SER A 468 -18.20 -1.77 -5.97
N PHE A 469 -19.36 -2.31 -5.62
CA PHE A 469 -20.24 -3.03 -6.55
C PHE A 469 -20.68 -2.14 -7.72
N TYR A 470 -21.18 -0.94 -7.44
CA TYR A 470 -21.52 0.03 -8.50
C TYR A 470 -20.31 0.41 -9.35
N THR A 471 -19.13 0.51 -8.72
CA THR A 471 -17.90 0.82 -9.44
C THR A 471 -17.54 -0.27 -10.43
N VAL A 472 -17.62 -1.55 -10.04
CA VAL A 472 -17.32 -2.67 -10.94
C VAL A 472 -18.32 -2.73 -12.11
N GLN A 473 -19.62 -2.49 -11.86
CA GLN A 473 -20.60 -2.37 -12.93
C GLN A 473 -20.26 -1.22 -13.91
N ALA A 474 -19.94 -0.05 -13.38
CA ALA A 474 -19.56 1.12 -14.19
C ALA A 474 -18.30 0.85 -15.02
N VAL A 475 -17.31 0.19 -14.43
CA VAL A 475 -16.05 -0.20 -15.11
C VAL A 475 -16.33 -1.15 -16.27
N LEU A 476 -17.21 -2.13 -16.08
CA LEU A 476 -17.63 -3.06 -17.14
C LEU A 476 -18.29 -2.31 -18.31
N TYR A 477 -19.32 -1.49 -18.04
CA TYR A 477 -19.99 -0.73 -19.11
C TYR A 477 -19.06 0.26 -19.80
N ARG A 478 -18.21 0.94 -19.03
CA ARG A 478 -17.21 1.86 -19.56
C ARG A 478 -16.24 1.16 -20.52
N ALA A 479 -15.83 -0.06 -20.22
CA ALA A 479 -14.96 -0.86 -21.07
C ALA A 479 -15.65 -1.25 -22.38
N VAL A 480 -16.87 -1.75 -22.30
CA VAL A 480 -17.65 -2.16 -23.48
C VAL A 480 -17.93 -0.98 -24.40
N LEU A 481 -18.34 0.17 -23.86
CA LEU A 481 -18.59 1.39 -24.64
C LEU A 481 -17.31 1.96 -25.32
N ARG A 482 -16.12 1.66 -24.83
CA ARG A 482 -14.85 2.05 -25.49
C ARG A 482 -14.50 1.18 -26.68
N VAL A 483 -14.98 -0.05 -26.68
CA VAL A 483 -14.69 -1.04 -27.74
C VAL A 483 -15.74 -0.99 -28.86
N LEU A 484 -16.99 -0.73 -28.50
CA LEU A 484 -18.09 -0.63 -29.45
C LEU A 484 -17.99 0.67 -30.28
N ASP A 485 -18.26 0.56 -31.57
CA ASP A 485 -18.48 1.75 -32.41
C ASP A 485 -19.74 2.50 -31.96
N ILE A 486 -19.64 3.82 -31.85
CA ILE A 486 -20.75 4.69 -31.46
C ILE A 486 -21.96 4.59 -32.44
N ASN A 487 -21.69 4.25 -33.70
CA ASN A 487 -22.70 4.05 -34.73
C ASN A 487 -23.35 2.65 -34.68
N ASN A 488 -22.88 1.76 -33.80
CA ASN A 488 -23.49 0.45 -33.63
C ASN A 488 -24.89 0.58 -33.06
N PRO A 489 -25.93 -0.05 -33.64
CA PRO A 489 -27.31 0.04 -33.16
C PRO A 489 -27.48 -0.34 -31.67
N SER A 490 -26.66 -1.27 -31.21
CA SER A 490 -26.71 -1.74 -29.82
C SER A 490 -25.96 -0.83 -28.83
N TYR A 491 -25.18 0.16 -29.32
CA TYR A 491 -24.41 1.07 -28.46
C TYR A 491 -25.34 1.83 -27.48
N GLN A 492 -26.48 2.30 -27.98
CA GLN A 492 -27.44 3.01 -27.15
C GLN A 492 -28.04 2.11 -26.04
N GLY A 493 -28.31 0.83 -26.32
CA GLY A 493 -28.80 -0.09 -25.31
C GLY A 493 -27.79 -0.30 -24.15
N VAL A 494 -26.48 -0.37 -24.44
CA VAL A 494 -25.44 -0.43 -23.40
C VAL A 494 -25.36 0.89 -22.62
N ARG A 495 -25.53 2.04 -23.29
CA ARG A 495 -25.60 3.35 -22.62
C ARG A 495 -26.78 3.44 -21.65
N ASP A 496 -27.96 2.93 -22.04
CA ASP A 496 -29.15 2.97 -21.20
C ASP A 496 -29.02 2.09 -19.96
N GLN A 497 -28.35 0.94 -20.10
CA GLN A 497 -27.99 0.10 -18.96
C GLN A 497 -26.99 0.83 -18.03
N ALA A 498 -25.96 1.46 -18.59
CA ALA A 498 -25.00 2.26 -17.83
C ALA A 498 -25.68 3.44 -17.13
N LYS A 499 -26.64 4.11 -17.80
CA LYS A 499 -27.45 5.19 -17.24
C LYS A 499 -28.21 4.73 -16.00
N THR A 500 -28.86 3.56 -16.06
CA THR A 500 -29.59 2.97 -14.93
C THR A 500 -28.67 2.78 -13.71
N VAL A 501 -27.46 2.25 -13.93
CA VAL A 501 -26.47 2.08 -12.85
C VAL A 501 -26.04 3.43 -12.27
N LEU A 502 -25.72 4.42 -13.13
CA LEU A 502 -25.26 5.73 -12.67
C LEU A 502 -26.34 6.52 -11.92
N VAL A 503 -27.60 6.39 -12.32
CA VAL A 503 -28.75 6.96 -11.57
C VAL A 503 -28.86 6.32 -10.19
N SER A 504 -28.69 5.00 -10.11
CA SER A 504 -28.68 4.28 -8.82
C SER A 504 -27.52 4.73 -7.93
N VAL A 505 -26.34 5.03 -8.53
CA VAL A 505 -25.18 5.59 -7.82
C VAL A 505 -25.52 6.95 -7.22
N VAL A 506 -26.11 7.87 -7.98
CA VAL A 506 -26.47 9.21 -7.46
C VAL A 506 -27.44 9.07 -6.30
N SER A 507 -28.49 8.24 -6.45
CA SER A 507 -29.43 7.97 -5.38
C SER A 507 -28.79 7.33 -4.14
N PHE A 508 -27.83 6.42 -4.33
CA PHE A 508 -27.07 5.83 -3.23
C PHE A 508 -26.23 6.88 -2.48
N VAL A 509 -25.49 7.71 -3.22
CA VAL A 509 -24.60 8.72 -2.63
C VAL A 509 -25.41 9.82 -1.92
N GLU A 510 -26.55 10.23 -2.47
CA GLU A 510 -27.47 11.16 -1.85
C GLU A 510 -28.05 10.63 -0.53
N LYS A 511 -28.38 9.34 -0.50
CA LYS A 511 -28.95 8.67 0.67
C LYS A 511 -27.93 8.18 1.69
N LEU A 512 -26.65 8.48 1.50
CA LEU A 512 -25.63 8.15 2.51
C LEU A 512 -25.93 8.88 3.81
N GLY A 513 -26.44 8.14 4.78
CA GLY A 513 -26.73 8.65 6.11
C GLY A 513 -25.47 8.84 6.96
N LEU A 514 -25.65 9.52 8.09
CA LEU A 514 -24.56 9.86 9.03
C LEU A 514 -23.80 8.61 9.51
N GLY A 515 -24.50 7.50 9.75
CA GLY A 515 -23.89 6.24 10.17
C GLY A 515 -22.92 5.66 9.16
N ARG A 516 -23.22 5.79 7.85
CA ARG A 516 -22.32 5.35 6.78
C ARG A 516 -21.22 6.34 6.52
N LEU A 517 -21.49 7.63 6.53
CA LEU A 517 -20.47 8.65 6.29
C LEU A 517 -19.41 8.68 7.38
N ARG A 518 -19.75 8.37 8.63
CA ARG A 518 -18.84 8.28 9.77
C ARG A 518 -18.12 6.94 9.91
N ALA A 519 -18.56 5.91 9.20
CA ALA A 519 -17.92 4.60 9.25
C ALA A 519 -16.50 4.67 8.68
N PHE A 520 -15.69 3.66 9.01
CA PHE A 520 -14.40 3.49 8.39
C PHE A 520 -14.55 3.06 6.92
N TRP A 521 -14.01 3.82 6.01
CA TRP A 521 -13.99 3.54 4.58
C TRP A 521 -12.65 2.96 4.15
N TRP A 522 -12.68 1.94 3.32
CA TRP A 522 -11.46 1.40 2.72
C TRP A 522 -10.90 2.42 1.74
N CYS A 523 -9.96 3.22 2.23
CA CYS A 523 -9.59 4.49 1.62
C CYS A 523 -9.12 4.41 0.16
N PRO A 524 -8.25 3.43 -0.26
CA PRO A 524 -7.82 3.34 -1.65
C PRO A 524 -8.97 3.18 -2.63
N GLN A 525 -9.93 2.29 -2.32
CA GLN A 525 -11.07 2.00 -3.19
C GLN A 525 -12.09 3.12 -3.19
N SER A 526 -12.58 3.50 -2.01
CA SER A 526 -13.75 4.38 -1.89
C SER A 526 -13.49 5.76 -2.47
N ARG A 527 -12.35 6.36 -2.16
CA ARG A 527 -12.00 7.71 -2.67
C ARG A 527 -11.95 7.74 -4.21
N VAL A 528 -11.38 6.71 -4.82
CA VAL A 528 -11.28 6.60 -6.28
C VAL A 528 -12.63 6.26 -6.89
N SER A 529 -13.43 5.39 -6.25
CA SER A 529 -14.72 4.96 -6.76
C SER A 529 -15.69 6.13 -6.97
N PHE A 530 -15.82 7.04 -5.99
CA PHE A 530 -16.63 8.25 -6.17
C PHE A 530 -16.19 9.09 -7.38
N SER A 531 -14.87 9.24 -7.58
CA SER A 531 -14.32 10.00 -8.70
C SER A 531 -14.53 9.30 -10.04
N LEU A 532 -14.34 7.98 -10.08
CA LEU A 532 -14.48 7.18 -11.30
C LEU A 532 -15.91 7.18 -11.80
N LEU A 533 -16.87 7.02 -10.89
CA LEU A 533 -18.30 7.06 -11.21
C LEU A 533 -18.69 8.43 -11.77
N GLY A 534 -18.23 9.52 -11.15
CA GLY A 534 -18.44 10.86 -11.68
C GLY A 534 -17.77 11.09 -13.04
N SER A 535 -16.55 10.62 -13.24
CA SER A 535 -15.86 10.68 -14.54
C SER A 535 -16.64 9.92 -15.63
N PHE A 536 -17.29 8.81 -15.28
CA PHE A 536 -18.10 8.06 -16.23
C PHE A 536 -19.40 8.82 -16.61
N MET A 537 -19.98 9.60 -15.69
CA MET A 537 -21.10 10.51 -16.02
C MET A 537 -20.68 11.56 -17.06
N PHE A 538 -19.48 12.13 -16.94
CA PHE A 538 -18.95 13.03 -17.99
C PHE A 538 -18.76 12.31 -19.34
N GLN A 539 -18.28 11.07 -19.34
CA GLN A 539 -18.20 10.30 -20.59
C GLN A 539 -19.59 10.10 -21.21
N GLN A 540 -20.62 9.85 -20.42
CA GLN A 540 -22.00 9.76 -20.92
C GLN A 540 -22.47 11.08 -21.53
N LEU A 541 -22.17 12.20 -20.88
CA LEU A 541 -22.48 13.54 -21.41
C LEU A 541 -21.79 13.76 -22.77
N LEU A 542 -20.49 13.53 -22.85
CA LEU A 542 -19.68 13.78 -24.06
C LEU A 542 -20.09 12.91 -25.26
N THR A 543 -20.68 11.75 -25.02
CA THR A 543 -21.17 10.83 -26.05
C THR A 543 -22.68 10.93 -26.27
N SER A 544 -23.35 11.93 -25.68
CA SER A 544 -24.78 12.19 -25.90
C SER A 544 -25.03 12.91 -27.22
N ILE A 545 -25.98 12.43 -28.01
CA ILE A 545 -26.35 13.00 -29.28
C ILE A 545 -27.64 13.82 -29.16
N SER A 546 -28.59 13.33 -28.32
CA SER A 546 -29.88 14.01 -28.18
C SER A 546 -29.80 15.19 -27.20
N PRO A 547 -30.46 16.32 -27.47
CA PRO A 547 -30.50 17.45 -26.55
C PRO A 547 -31.04 17.06 -25.16
N SER A 548 -32.03 16.17 -25.10
CA SER A 548 -32.61 15.68 -23.83
C SER A 548 -31.59 14.89 -22.99
N ASP A 549 -30.73 14.08 -23.62
CA ASP A 549 -29.66 13.37 -22.91
C ASP A 549 -28.59 14.32 -22.42
N ILE A 550 -28.23 15.33 -23.23
CA ILE A 550 -27.25 16.35 -22.82
C ILE A 550 -27.77 17.11 -21.60
N GLU A 551 -29.02 17.53 -21.61
CA GLU A 551 -29.69 18.21 -20.49
C GLU A 551 -29.72 17.31 -19.25
N PHE A 552 -30.14 16.04 -19.43
CA PHE A 552 -30.19 15.05 -18.34
C PHE A 552 -28.83 14.88 -17.67
N TRP A 553 -27.77 14.66 -18.45
CA TRP A 553 -26.44 14.42 -17.89
C TRP A 553 -25.82 15.70 -17.29
N SER A 554 -26.07 16.86 -17.89
CA SER A 554 -25.64 18.15 -17.34
C SER A 554 -26.24 18.39 -15.96
N HIS A 555 -27.56 18.13 -15.81
CA HIS A 555 -28.26 18.24 -14.52
C HIS A 555 -27.75 17.18 -13.52
N THR A 556 -27.62 15.92 -13.95
CA THR A 556 -27.16 14.82 -13.09
C THR A 556 -25.76 15.06 -12.56
N ILE A 557 -24.83 15.54 -13.40
CA ILE A 557 -23.46 15.90 -13.01
C ILE A 557 -23.47 17.07 -12.01
N ALA A 558 -24.27 18.11 -12.28
CA ALA A 558 -24.38 19.25 -11.36
C ALA A 558 -24.93 18.82 -10.00
N HIS A 559 -25.94 17.96 -9.98
CA HIS A 559 -26.50 17.39 -8.75
C HIS A 559 -25.48 16.53 -7.99
N TYR A 560 -24.80 15.60 -8.67
CA TYR A 560 -23.78 14.77 -8.05
C TYR A 560 -22.63 15.61 -7.45
N ARG A 561 -22.17 16.64 -8.17
CA ARG A 561 -21.17 17.59 -7.66
C ARG A 561 -21.67 18.34 -6.41
N SER A 562 -22.92 18.76 -6.37
CA SER A 562 -23.48 19.46 -5.19
C SER A 562 -23.52 18.53 -3.96
N ILE A 563 -23.90 17.28 -4.13
CA ILE A 563 -23.87 16.26 -3.06
C ILE A 563 -22.44 16.09 -2.53
N LEU A 564 -21.48 15.85 -3.44
CA LEU A 564 -20.07 15.66 -3.07
C LEU A 564 -19.49 16.88 -2.34
N ARG A 565 -19.83 18.11 -2.78
CA ARG A 565 -19.39 19.35 -2.11
C ARG A 565 -19.94 19.44 -0.70
N LEU A 566 -21.21 19.17 -0.53
CA LEU A 566 -21.84 19.21 0.79
C LEU A 566 -21.19 18.17 1.73
N GLN A 567 -21.04 16.95 1.25
CA GLN A 567 -20.43 15.88 2.03
C GLN A 567 -18.94 16.13 2.32
N SER A 568 -18.19 16.68 1.37
CA SER A 568 -16.74 16.93 1.52
C SER A 568 -16.38 18.01 2.54
N GLN A 569 -17.33 18.81 2.97
CA GLN A 569 -17.12 19.79 4.06
C GLN A 569 -16.88 19.10 5.41
N THR A 570 -17.43 17.89 5.58
CA THR A 570 -17.38 17.16 6.85
C THR A 570 -16.67 15.80 6.71
N TRP A 571 -16.67 15.20 5.51
CA TRP A 571 -16.20 13.83 5.30
C TRP A 571 -15.10 13.74 4.25
N GLU A 572 -13.95 13.22 4.66
CA GLU A 572 -12.76 13.12 3.82
C GLU A 572 -12.92 12.19 2.61
N VAL A 573 -13.75 11.15 2.72
CA VAL A 573 -13.90 10.11 1.69
C VAL A 573 -14.38 10.67 0.34
N THR A 574 -15.21 11.71 0.33
CA THR A 574 -15.77 12.33 -0.88
C THR A 574 -14.96 13.50 -1.43
N LYS A 575 -13.98 13.99 -0.66
CA LYS A 575 -13.21 15.22 -0.98
C LYS A 575 -12.41 15.11 -2.29
N LEU A 576 -11.75 13.98 -2.51
CA LEU A 576 -11.00 13.75 -3.75
C LEU A 576 -11.93 13.76 -4.98
N ALA A 577 -13.10 13.13 -4.86
CA ALA A 577 -14.08 13.11 -5.95
C ALA A 577 -14.61 14.52 -6.25
N CYS A 578 -14.90 15.30 -5.22
CA CYS A 578 -15.29 16.70 -5.37
C CYS A 578 -14.27 17.49 -6.18
N ILE A 579 -12.99 17.42 -5.79
CA ILE A 579 -11.89 18.13 -6.50
C ILE A 579 -11.79 17.68 -7.96
N ARG A 580 -11.82 16.37 -8.23
CA ARG A 580 -11.71 15.83 -9.59
C ARG A 580 -12.89 16.19 -10.47
N MET A 581 -14.10 16.15 -9.93
CA MET A 581 -15.30 16.56 -10.65
C MET A 581 -15.28 18.04 -11.00
N ASP A 582 -14.79 18.88 -10.09
CA ASP A 582 -14.66 20.32 -10.33
C ASP A 582 -13.59 20.63 -11.39
N LEU A 583 -12.45 19.92 -11.36
CA LEU A 583 -11.42 20.03 -12.40
C LEU A 583 -11.96 19.65 -13.79
N LEU A 584 -12.69 18.53 -13.90
CA LEU A 584 -13.30 18.10 -15.17
C LEU A 584 -14.32 19.12 -15.67
N ALA A 585 -15.22 19.58 -14.80
CA ALA A 585 -16.23 20.56 -15.17
C ALA A 585 -15.60 21.89 -15.65
N THR A 586 -14.58 22.38 -14.94
CA THR A 586 -13.87 23.62 -15.32
C THR A 586 -13.13 23.43 -16.64
N GLY A 587 -12.44 22.29 -16.82
CA GLY A 587 -11.74 21.97 -18.08
C GLY A 587 -12.65 21.84 -19.29
N MET A 588 -13.93 21.48 -19.09
CA MET A 588 -14.95 21.38 -20.14
C MET A 588 -15.78 22.66 -20.32
N GLY A 589 -15.43 23.76 -19.65
CA GLY A 589 -16.15 25.03 -19.76
C GLY A 589 -17.53 25.00 -19.08
N MET A 590 -17.85 23.96 -18.31
CA MET A 590 -19.07 23.89 -17.50
C MET A 590 -18.86 24.71 -16.21
N GLY A 591 -19.02 26.04 -16.31
CA GLY A 591 -18.76 26.98 -15.23
C GLY A 591 -19.50 26.62 -13.93
N MET A 592 -19.00 27.09 -12.81
CA MET A 592 -19.75 27.07 -11.56
C MET A 592 -21.00 27.94 -11.73
N GLY A 593 -22.19 27.33 -11.73
CA GLY A 593 -23.42 28.09 -11.50
C GLY A 593 -23.19 28.93 -10.23
N ASN A 594 -23.43 30.24 -10.33
CA ASN A 594 -23.27 31.20 -9.26
C ASN A 594 -23.85 30.66 -7.95
N VAL A 595 -23.00 30.20 -7.05
CA VAL A 595 -23.34 30.18 -5.63
C VAL A 595 -23.12 31.62 -5.19
N GLU A 596 -24.19 32.37 -4.98
CA GLU A 596 -24.16 33.65 -4.29
C GLU A 596 -23.30 33.47 -3.03
N GLU A 597 -22.16 34.15 -2.99
CA GLU A 597 -21.43 34.39 -1.75
C GLU A 597 -22.40 35.05 -0.80
N VAL A 598 -22.82 34.32 0.22
CA VAL A 598 -23.46 34.93 1.38
C VAL A 598 -22.35 35.73 2.08
N ASN A 599 -22.23 36.98 1.71
CA ASN A 599 -21.44 38.00 2.39
C ASN A 599 -21.93 38.13 3.83
N GLY A 600 -21.29 37.45 4.75
CA GLY A 600 -21.38 37.71 6.19
C GLY A 600 -20.55 38.94 6.51
N ASN A 601 -21.23 40.09 6.62
CA ASN A 601 -20.68 41.32 7.08
C ASN A 601 -20.07 41.24 8.48
N GLY A 602 -18.84 41.72 8.56
CA GLY A 602 -18.39 42.64 9.62
C GLY A 602 -17.92 42.05 10.94
N VAL A 603 -16.61 42.05 11.15
CA VAL A 603 -16.01 42.69 12.36
C VAL A 603 -14.58 43.12 12.03
N ASN A 604 -14.30 44.39 12.25
CA ASN A 604 -12.99 45.05 12.24
C ASN A 604 -12.02 44.46 13.26
N GLY A 605 -10.72 44.41 12.91
CA GLY A 605 -9.69 44.27 13.95
C GLY A 605 -8.28 44.02 13.45
N GLN A 606 -7.56 45.10 13.21
CA GLN A 606 -6.12 45.32 13.45
C GLN A 606 -5.05 44.47 12.75
N GLN A 607 -4.27 45.18 11.98
CA GLN A 607 -2.92 44.90 11.47
C GLN A 607 -1.96 44.41 12.56
N LEU A 608 -1.20 43.37 12.21
CA LEU A 608 0.19 43.22 12.65
C LEU A 608 0.98 42.59 11.51
N GLY A 609 2.01 43.32 11.12
CA GLY A 609 2.85 42.98 9.98
C GLY A 609 3.91 41.92 10.25
N GLY A 610 4.47 41.43 9.17
CA GLY A 610 5.81 40.86 9.20
C GLY A 610 6.04 39.65 8.32
N MET A 611 6.60 39.88 7.14
CA MET A 611 7.61 39.09 6.40
C MET A 611 7.43 37.57 6.18
N GLY A 612 7.41 37.24 4.91
CA GLY A 612 7.68 35.88 4.42
C GLY A 612 7.26 35.70 2.96
N THR A 613 8.14 36.10 2.04
CA THR A 613 7.92 35.99 0.59
C THR A 613 8.14 34.56 0.14
N ASP A 614 7.11 33.87 -0.33
CA ASP A 614 7.25 32.65 -1.12
C ASP A 614 6.90 32.93 -2.57
N LYS A 615 7.92 32.69 -3.41
CA LYS A 615 7.85 32.78 -4.86
C LYS A 615 7.14 31.55 -5.44
N PHE A 616 5.87 31.67 -5.74
CA PHE A 616 5.24 30.85 -6.77
C PHE A 616 4.52 31.75 -7.77
N GLY A 617 4.92 31.59 -9.03
CA GLY A 617 4.52 32.44 -10.13
C GLY A 617 3.01 32.46 -10.35
N ASN A 618 2.47 33.65 -10.40
CA ASN A 618 1.13 33.95 -10.88
C ASN A 618 0.98 33.54 -12.35
N PHE A 619 0.17 32.53 -12.61
CA PHE A 619 -0.44 32.37 -13.91
C PHE A 619 -1.69 33.27 -13.96
N ASN A 620 -1.51 34.45 -14.52
CA ASN A 620 -2.61 35.33 -14.91
C ASN A 620 -3.28 34.74 -16.15
N VAL A 621 -4.42 34.10 -15.99
CA VAL A 621 -5.33 33.80 -17.11
C VAL A 621 -6.25 35.01 -17.27
N ASN A 622 -6.02 35.70 -18.35
CA ASN A 622 -6.83 36.85 -18.77
C ASN A 622 -8.21 36.36 -19.21
N VAL A 623 -9.24 36.56 -18.37
CA VAL A 623 -10.64 36.20 -18.65
C VAL A 623 -11.31 37.42 -19.29
N ASN A 624 -11.13 37.61 -20.59
CA ASN A 624 -12.03 38.40 -21.41
C ASN A 624 -11.98 37.88 -22.85
N GLY A 625 -12.92 37.06 -23.21
CA GLY A 625 -13.14 36.57 -24.56
C GLY A 625 -14.28 35.58 -24.57
N GLY A 626 -15.52 36.07 -24.66
CA GLY A 626 -16.70 35.24 -24.86
C GLY A 626 -16.53 34.42 -26.12
N ILE A 627 -16.55 33.10 -26.00
CA ILE A 627 -16.71 32.16 -27.09
C ILE A 627 -18.10 31.54 -26.93
N MET A 628 -18.97 31.87 -27.87
CA MET A 628 -20.22 31.14 -28.10
C MET A 628 -19.94 29.67 -28.32
N PRO A 629 -20.83 28.74 -27.92
CA PRO A 629 -20.61 27.32 -28.12
C PRO A 629 -20.58 27.01 -29.61
N GLY A 630 -19.40 26.69 -30.13
CA GLY A 630 -19.24 26.07 -31.44
C GLY A 630 -19.87 24.68 -31.46
N ASN A 631 -20.45 24.30 -32.58
CA ASN A 631 -21.15 23.05 -32.81
C ASN A 631 -20.37 21.83 -32.33
N ALA A 632 -21.07 20.89 -31.72
CA ALA A 632 -20.55 19.62 -31.22
C ALA A 632 -19.79 18.82 -32.31
N GLU A 633 -20.10 19.02 -33.58
CA GLU A 633 -19.43 18.41 -34.72
C GLU A 633 -17.97 18.87 -34.90
N GLU A 634 -17.64 20.13 -34.61
CA GLU A 634 -16.28 20.66 -34.70
C GLU A 634 -15.37 20.10 -33.59
N TRP A 635 -15.93 19.76 -32.45
CA TRP A 635 -15.22 19.15 -31.35
C TRP A 635 -14.89 17.67 -31.61
N ILE A 636 -15.83 16.95 -32.25
CA ILE A 636 -15.66 15.55 -32.66
C ILE A 636 -14.59 15.41 -33.76
N GLN A 637 -14.53 16.34 -34.69
CA GLN A 637 -13.49 16.34 -35.75
C GLN A 637 -12.09 16.65 -35.23
N ARG A 638 -11.94 17.49 -34.20
CA ARG A 638 -10.63 17.74 -33.56
C ARG A 638 -10.10 16.56 -32.76
N GLN A 639 -10.95 15.76 -32.16
CA GLN A 639 -10.54 14.57 -31.41
C GLN A 639 -10.19 13.37 -32.31
N GLY A 640 -10.60 13.38 -33.57
CA GLY A 640 -10.24 12.34 -34.55
C GLY A 640 -8.79 12.40 -35.03
N HIS A 641 -8.08 13.50 -34.81
CA HIS A 641 -6.69 13.70 -35.27
C HIS A 641 -5.64 13.83 -34.13
N GLU A 642 -6.06 14.02 -32.89
CA GLU A 642 -5.13 14.15 -31.75
C GLU A 642 -5.40 13.14 -30.61
N GLY A 643 -5.93 11.98 -30.93
CA GLY A 643 -6.25 10.93 -29.98
C GLY A 643 -5.05 10.15 -29.43
N MET A 644 -3.95 10.84 -29.09
CA MET A 644 -2.83 10.25 -28.36
C MET A 644 -2.19 11.33 -27.48
N LEU A 645 -2.69 11.43 -26.25
CA LEU A 645 -2.01 11.98 -25.07
C LEU A 645 -3.07 12.56 -24.13
N LEU A 646 -3.53 11.76 -23.22
CA LEU A 646 -4.02 12.09 -21.86
C LEU A 646 -4.91 10.95 -21.35
N CYS A 647 -4.28 9.91 -20.84
CA CYS A 647 -4.83 9.07 -19.78
C CYS A 647 -4.23 9.46 -18.45
#